data_2d6e3e95d0fed9d917180df7d174a5a3
#
_entry.id   2d6e3e95d0fed9d917180df7d174a5a3
#
_cell.length_a   1.000
_cell.length_b   1.000
_cell.length_c   1.000
_cell.angle_alpha   90.00
_cell.angle_beta   90.00
_cell.angle_gamma   90.00
#
_symmetry.space_group_name_H-M   'P 1'
#
loop_
_entity.id
_entity.type
_entity.pdbx_description
1 polymer ?
#
loop_
_entity_poly.entity_id
_entity_poly.type
_entity_poly.pdbx_seq_one_letter_code
_entity_poly.pdbx_strand_id
1 'polypeptide(L)'
;MTRTRTALIGAGFISASHIEGLKAAAPEVEIAAIVDRNRALAEGKAKQFAIPGVYGDIEEMIAAGGIDVAHVLAPPDAHAAVAGRLLAAGIDVFLEKPMATSVADCEALIASAAGLGRVLGVNQNFVFHPTYRAARRILIDQRRLGPIRSLHVTFSVPLRQLGARQFGHWMFQKPVNILLEQAVHPLSQIVDLLGPPAAITARAAAPLQLAPGLTFQDRWTADLACGDTPVQLYLAFGQRFHAWRFTAICDDGLLVCDLSAGRVMVQGRAQWPEFLDNLVVGAGMAGHIAGQSIGGAAGYLTGLLKLRPKSDGFFVSMRDSIKAFYAGLPSRTAPLDGCFGAALVQICETMAGAVPAPAASRRPAAVEPAALNPDLVVFGGTGFIGAHLISRLVAAGRRVRVVSRAADSLLPPFDSPLVEIMRGNVAKREDVERALAGATVAVNLAHGGGGADWEEIKRTMVGSALMVAECAKAAGIARLVHVGSIAGLYLGDPAEVVTGSTPPDPEAESRALYARGKAEADRALFAFAAGSGLGLVILRPGLVVGAGTAALHGGLGFFNNEQHVIGWNEGTNALPFVLVEDVADAIILALDAPNVEGKAYNLVGDVRPTAREFVGLIAQATRRPIAFHPQYVQWLHAAELFKWGIKRATGKSVDPPSKRDLISRGLRAQFDCGDAKRDLGWRPVADRDLFIARAVDVHRAPFERAA
;
A
#
# COMPACT_ATOMS: atom_id res chain seq x y z
N MET A 1 -41.18 7.08 -2.98
CA MET A 1 -40.01 7.79 -2.42
C MET A 1 -38.91 7.77 -3.46
N THR A 2 -38.36 8.90 -3.85
CA THR A 2 -37.20 8.98 -4.73
C THR A 2 -36.01 8.32 -4.04
N ARG A 3 -35.27 7.49 -4.78
CA ARG A 3 -34.09 6.80 -4.28
C ARG A 3 -32.99 7.84 -3.99
N THR A 4 -32.34 7.79 -2.82
CA THR A 4 -31.17 8.64 -2.54
C THR A 4 -30.05 8.31 -3.52
N ARG A 5 -29.54 9.31 -4.23
CA ARG A 5 -28.51 9.17 -5.26
C ARG A 5 -27.15 9.62 -4.71
N THR A 6 -26.20 8.71 -4.72
CA THR A 6 -24.88 8.90 -4.09
C THR A 6 -23.76 8.91 -5.12
N ALA A 7 -22.81 9.82 -4.93
CA ALA A 7 -21.57 9.86 -5.68
C ALA A 7 -20.36 9.48 -4.82
N LEU A 8 -19.34 8.88 -5.44
CA LEU A 8 -18.03 8.60 -4.82
C LEU A 8 -17.00 9.55 -5.43
N ILE A 9 -16.35 10.35 -4.59
CA ILE A 9 -15.31 11.30 -5.01
C ILE A 9 -13.94 10.72 -4.64
N GLY A 10 -13.30 10.11 -5.59
CA GLY A 10 -12.07 9.32 -5.46
C GLY A 10 -12.32 7.85 -5.78
N ALA A 11 -11.61 7.32 -6.79
CA ALA A 11 -11.67 5.92 -7.21
C ALA A 11 -10.49 5.08 -6.65
N GLY A 12 -9.80 5.58 -5.63
CA GLY A 12 -8.64 4.96 -4.98
C GLY A 12 -8.98 3.65 -4.26
N PHE A 13 -8.00 3.14 -3.49
CA PHE A 13 -8.08 1.85 -2.80
C PHE A 13 -9.36 1.69 -1.95
N ILE A 14 -9.71 2.71 -1.15
CA ILE A 14 -10.83 2.65 -0.20
C ILE A 14 -12.22 2.64 -0.88
N SER A 15 -12.31 3.10 -2.13
CA SER A 15 -13.58 3.21 -2.85
C SER A 15 -14.34 1.88 -2.95
N ALA A 16 -13.62 0.77 -3.13
CA ALA A 16 -14.24 -0.56 -3.17
C ALA A 16 -14.94 -0.92 -1.85
N SER A 17 -14.34 -0.57 -0.72
CA SER A 17 -14.91 -0.81 0.61
C SER A 17 -16.19 0.03 0.83
N HIS A 18 -16.20 1.29 0.36
CA HIS A 18 -17.41 2.13 0.39
C HIS A 18 -18.52 1.58 -0.50
N ILE A 19 -18.20 1.14 -1.73
CA ILE A 19 -19.19 0.55 -2.66
C ILE A 19 -19.79 -0.74 -2.08
N GLU A 20 -18.95 -1.64 -1.59
CA GLU A 20 -19.42 -2.90 -0.96
C GLU A 20 -20.20 -2.61 0.34
N GLY A 21 -19.74 -1.65 1.12
CA GLY A 21 -20.41 -1.20 2.33
C GLY A 21 -21.80 -0.60 2.04
N LEU A 22 -21.91 0.30 1.06
CA LEU A 22 -23.18 0.89 0.61
C LEU A 22 -24.16 -0.18 0.15
N LYS A 23 -23.73 -1.08 -0.74
CA LYS A 23 -24.59 -2.16 -1.24
C LYS A 23 -25.12 -3.07 -0.13
N ALA A 24 -24.33 -3.24 0.93
CA ALA A 24 -24.73 -4.09 2.09
C ALA A 24 -25.52 -3.33 3.16
N ALA A 25 -25.28 -2.04 3.34
CA ALA A 25 -25.87 -1.22 4.40
C ALA A 25 -27.16 -0.55 4.02
N ALA A 26 -27.24 -0.06 2.77
CA ALA A 26 -28.32 0.75 2.25
C ALA A 26 -28.64 0.35 0.80
N PRO A 27 -29.21 -0.85 0.58
CA PRO A 27 -29.50 -1.37 -0.77
C PRO A 27 -30.52 -0.51 -1.54
N GLU A 28 -31.27 0.33 -0.85
CA GLU A 28 -32.19 1.32 -1.42
C GLU A 28 -31.47 2.57 -2.01
N VAL A 29 -30.21 2.78 -1.68
CA VAL A 29 -29.40 3.90 -2.20
C VAL A 29 -28.86 3.53 -3.58
N GLU A 30 -28.92 4.47 -4.52
CA GLU A 30 -28.33 4.35 -5.84
C GLU A 30 -26.90 4.91 -5.83
N ILE A 31 -25.91 4.12 -6.23
CA ILE A 31 -24.57 4.64 -6.52
C ILE A 31 -24.59 5.18 -7.94
N ALA A 32 -24.87 6.48 -8.07
CA ALA A 32 -25.16 7.14 -9.33
C ALA A 32 -23.91 7.60 -10.09
N ALA A 33 -22.82 7.92 -9.36
CA ALA A 33 -21.62 8.46 -9.99
C ALA A 33 -20.32 8.09 -9.25
N ILE A 34 -19.22 8.12 -9.99
CA ILE A 34 -17.85 8.08 -9.47
C ILE A 34 -17.02 9.15 -10.17
N VAL A 35 -16.21 9.85 -9.39
CA VAL A 35 -15.36 10.96 -9.84
C VAL A 35 -13.92 10.69 -9.48
N ASP A 36 -13.01 10.83 -10.43
CA ASP A 36 -11.56 10.82 -10.16
C ASP A 36 -10.82 11.61 -11.24
N ARG A 37 -9.83 12.41 -10.84
CA ARG A 37 -8.95 13.12 -11.80
C ARG A 37 -8.27 12.16 -12.78
N ASN A 38 -8.03 10.92 -12.35
CA ASN A 38 -7.66 9.83 -13.24
C ASN A 38 -8.94 9.13 -13.74
N ARG A 39 -9.52 9.68 -14.81
CA ARG A 39 -10.77 9.20 -15.41
C ARG A 39 -10.73 7.69 -15.73
N ALA A 40 -9.58 7.15 -16.17
CA ALA A 40 -9.45 5.72 -16.45
C ALA A 40 -9.61 4.85 -15.18
N LEU A 41 -9.18 5.36 -14.00
CA LEU A 41 -9.41 4.68 -12.73
C LEU A 41 -10.88 4.68 -12.34
N ALA A 42 -11.57 5.82 -12.54
CA ALA A 42 -13.02 5.92 -12.33
C ALA A 42 -13.80 5.01 -13.27
N GLU A 43 -13.45 4.97 -14.57
CA GLU A 43 -14.06 4.09 -15.57
C GLU A 43 -13.88 2.60 -15.23
N GLY A 44 -12.68 2.20 -14.78
CA GLY A 44 -12.41 0.84 -14.33
C GLY A 44 -13.30 0.42 -13.15
N LYS A 45 -13.45 1.31 -12.16
CA LYS A 45 -14.34 1.09 -11.01
C LYS A 45 -15.81 1.09 -11.42
N ALA A 46 -16.21 2.02 -12.28
CA ALA A 46 -17.58 2.09 -12.79
C ALA A 46 -17.98 0.80 -13.51
N LYS A 47 -17.11 0.28 -14.37
CA LYS A 47 -17.32 -1.00 -15.05
C LYS A 47 -17.42 -2.18 -14.07
N GLN A 48 -16.49 -2.22 -13.07
CA GLN A 48 -16.45 -3.29 -12.07
C GLN A 48 -17.72 -3.37 -11.22
N PHE A 49 -18.30 -2.22 -10.90
CA PHE A 49 -19.43 -2.13 -9.96
C PHE A 49 -20.74 -1.70 -10.58
N ALA A 50 -20.78 -1.51 -11.91
CA ALA A 50 -21.93 -1.06 -12.71
C ALA A 50 -22.44 0.32 -12.25
N ILE A 51 -21.54 1.32 -12.13
CA ILE A 51 -21.88 2.69 -11.79
C ILE A 51 -22.11 3.47 -13.10
N PRO A 52 -23.27 4.15 -13.28
CA PRO A 52 -23.62 4.75 -14.57
C PRO A 52 -22.86 6.05 -14.89
N GLY A 53 -22.61 6.89 -13.89
CA GLY A 53 -21.97 8.21 -14.08
C GLY A 53 -20.47 8.17 -13.82
N VAL A 54 -19.66 8.70 -14.76
CA VAL A 54 -18.20 8.80 -14.63
C VAL A 54 -17.74 10.20 -15.00
N TYR A 55 -17.07 10.87 -14.07
CA TYR A 55 -16.63 12.25 -14.24
C TYR A 55 -15.14 12.42 -13.94
N GLY A 56 -14.50 13.39 -14.59
CA GLY A 56 -13.09 13.72 -14.40
C GLY A 56 -12.84 14.63 -13.20
N ASP A 57 -13.83 15.46 -12.85
CA ASP A 57 -13.81 16.34 -11.68
C ASP A 57 -15.19 16.53 -11.08
N ILE A 58 -15.24 17.18 -9.91
CA ILE A 58 -16.48 17.40 -9.17
C ILE A 58 -17.40 18.43 -9.84
N GLU A 59 -16.87 19.39 -10.59
CA GLU A 59 -17.66 20.43 -11.23
C GLU A 59 -18.49 19.85 -12.38
N GLU A 60 -17.92 18.92 -13.17
CA GLU A 60 -18.67 18.16 -14.17
C GLU A 60 -19.87 17.42 -13.54
N MET A 61 -19.63 16.77 -12.40
CA MET A 61 -20.68 16.03 -11.69
C MET A 61 -21.74 16.96 -11.10
N ILE A 62 -21.32 18.07 -10.49
CA ILE A 62 -22.25 19.07 -9.91
C ILE A 62 -23.11 19.68 -11.03
N ALA A 63 -22.51 20.03 -12.17
CA ALA A 63 -23.23 20.57 -13.32
C ALA A 63 -24.23 19.56 -13.91
N ALA A 64 -23.93 18.28 -13.91
CA ALA A 64 -24.86 17.22 -14.33
C ALA A 64 -26.04 17.05 -13.37
N GLY A 65 -25.87 17.41 -12.10
CA GLY A 65 -26.93 17.40 -11.09
C GLY A 65 -27.40 16.02 -10.63
N GLY A 66 -28.43 16.00 -9.79
CA GLY A 66 -29.11 14.77 -9.37
C GLY A 66 -28.31 13.90 -8.40
N ILE A 67 -27.43 14.47 -7.59
CA ILE A 67 -26.72 13.80 -6.50
C ILE A 67 -27.18 14.40 -5.17
N ASP A 68 -27.60 13.56 -4.24
CA ASP A 68 -28.07 13.95 -2.91
C ASP A 68 -26.94 13.88 -1.87
N VAL A 69 -26.06 12.88 -1.99
CA VAL A 69 -24.98 12.56 -1.04
C VAL A 69 -23.69 12.31 -1.79
N ALA A 70 -22.57 12.75 -1.24
CA ALA A 70 -21.24 12.42 -1.76
C ALA A 70 -20.36 11.78 -0.67
N HIS A 71 -19.74 10.63 -1.00
CA HIS A 71 -18.65 10.07 -0.21
C HIS A 71 -17.34 10.66 -0.69
N VAL A 72 -16.64 11.41 0.14
CA VAL A 72 -15.36 12.04 -0.20
C VAL A 72 -14.22 11.12 0.23
N LEU A 73 -13.55 10.54 -0.75
CA LEU A 73 -12.50 9.54 -0.63
C LEU A 73 -11.17 10.03 -1.23
N ALA A 74 -11.07 11.33 -1.41
CA ALA A 74 -9.89 12.02 -1.94
C ALA A 74 -8.70 11.92 -0.95
N PRO A 75 -7.49 12.33 -1.32
CA PRO A 75 -6.41 12.51 -0.36
C PRO A 75 -6.76 13.55 0.72
N PRO A 76 -6.26 13.39 1.97
CA PRO A 76 -6.65 14.23 3.11
C PRO A 76 -6.47 15.73 2.93
N ASP A 77 -5.47 16.15 2.18
CA ASP A 77 -5.19 17.54 1.84
C ASP A 77 -6.25 18.18 0.90
N ALA A 78 -7.01 17.36 0.18
CA ALA A 78 -8.09 17.82 -0.68
C ALA A 78 -9.47 17.80 0.02
N HIS A 79 -9.58 17.17 1.21
CA HIS A 79 -10.88 16.97 1.87
C HIS A 79 -11.66 18.26 2.09
N ALA A 80 -11.02 19.28 2.68
CA ALA A 80 -11.69 20.54 3.00
C ALA A 80 -12.24 21.24 1.76
N ALA A 81 -11.43 21.36 0.71
CA ALA A 81 -11.83 22.03 -0.53
C ALA A 81 -12.97 21.28 -1.24
N VAL A 82 -12.85 19.95 -1.36
CA VAL A 82 -13.83 19.09 -2.03
C VAL A 82 -15.15 19.07 -1.26
N ALA A 83 -15.10 18.83 0.06
CA ALA A 83 -16.30 18.79 0.90
C ALA A 83 -17.02 20.14 0.94
N GLY A 84 -16.28 21.25 1.10
CA GLY A 84 -16.84 22.60 1.09
C GLY A 84 -17.56 22.93 -0.23
N ARG A 85 -17.00 22.52 -1.35
CA ARG A 85 -17.60 22.72 -2.67
C ARG A 85 -18.88 21.91 -2.87
N LEU A 86 -18.90 20.65 -2.36
CA LEU A 86 -20.09 19.78 -2.40
C LEU A 86 -21.21 20.32 -1.51
N LEU A 87 -20.89 20.74 -0.27
CA LEU A 87 -21.86 21.38 0.64
C LEU A 87 -22.47 22.61 0.02
N ALA A 88 -21.66 23.49 -0.62
CA ALA A 88 -22.14 24.69 -1.32
C ALA A 88 -23.06 24.37 -2.51
N ALA A 89 -22.88 23.20 -3.14
CA ALA A 89 -23.75 22.69 -4.19
C ALA A 89 -25.04 22.03 -3.66
N GLY A 90 -25.27 22.03 -2.34
CA GLY A 90 -26.45 21.44 -1.73
C GLY A 90 -26.40 19.92 -1.56
N ILE A 91 -25.22 19.32 -1.59
CA ILE A 91 -24.99 17.88 -1.46
C ILE A 91 -24.54 17.57 -0.02
N ASP A 92 -25.19 16.58 0.61
CA ASP A 92 -24.76 16.07 1.92
C ASP A 92 -23.46 15.28 1.79
N VAL A 93 -22.58 15.36 2.80
CA VAL A 93 -21.22 14.82 2.70
C VAL A 93 -20.94 13.75 3.75
N PHE A 94 -20.45 12.60 3.31
CA PHE A 94 -19.82 11.58 4.14
C PHE A 94 -18.34 11.52 3.83
N LEU A 95 -17.53 12.02 4.75
CA LEU A 95 -16.11 12.30 4.54
C LEU A 95 -15.23 11.20 5.15
N GLU A 96 -14.23 10.71 4.39
CA GLU A 96 -13.21 9.80 4.94
C GLU A 96 -12.34 10.50 6.00
N LYS A 97 -11.81 9.69 6.90
CA LYS A 97 -10.84 10.17 7.91
C LYS A 97 -9.46 10.47 7.28
N PRO A 98 -8.71 11.42 7.84
CA PRO A 98 -9.11 12.44 8.80
C PRO A 98 -10.07 13.44 8.15
N MET A 99 -10.90 14.10 8.94
CA MET A 99 -11.88 15.06 8.42
C MET A 99 -11.22 16.15 7.56
N ALA A 100 -10.15 16.73 8.06
CA ALA A 100 -9.27 17.65 7.35
C ALA A 100 -7.86 17.55 7.93
N THR A 101 -6.92 18.34 7.42
CA THR A 101 -5.54 18.37 7.89
C THR A 101 -5.26 19.48 8.92
N SER A 102 -6.26 20.31 9.23
CA SER A 102 -6.19 21.33 10.27
C SER A 102 -7.54 21.52 10.98
N VAL A 103 -7.50 21.98 12.23
CA VAL A 103 -8.70 22.34 13.00
C VAL A 103 -9.46 23.47 12.33
N ALA A 104 -8.76 24.47 11.81
CA ALA A 104 -9.39 25.60 11.11
C ALA A 104 -10.23 25.16 9.89
N ASP A 105 -9.72 24.20 9.11
CA ASP A 105 -10.48 23.62 7.99
C ASP A 105 -11.69 22.83 8.48
N CYS A 106 -11.56 22.11 9.59
CA CYS A 106 -12.71 21.41 10.20
C CYS A 106 -13.80 22.37 10.63
N GLU A 107 -13.44 23.44 11.34
CA GLU A 107 -14.38 24.47 11.80
C GLU A 107 -15.08 25.16 10.62
N ALA A 108 -14.35 25.50 9.57
CA ALA A 108 -14.91 26.06 8.35
C ALA A 108 -15.95 25.14 7.69
N LEU A 109 -15.66 23.83 7.62
CA LEU A 109 -16.60 22.84 7.09
C LEU A 109 -17.86 22.69 7.96
N ILE A 110 -17.71 22.69 9.28
CA ILE A 110 -18.83 22.62 10.23
C ILE A 110 -19.72 23.84 10.07
N ALA A 111 -19.14 25.04 10.05
CA ALA A 111 -19.87 26.29 9.85
C ALA A 111 -20.61 26.31 8.50
N SER A 112 -19.95 25.87 7.43
CA SER A 112 -20.54 25.77 6.10
C SER A 112 -21.72 24.80 6.07
N ALA A 113 -21.56 23.60 6.63
CA ALA A 113 -22.63 22.60 6.68
C ALA A 113 -23.83 23.10 7.47
N ALA A 114 -23.59 23.71 8.64
CA ALA A 114 -24.65 24.30 9.48
C ALA A 114 -25.38 25.46 8.77
N GLY A 115 -24.64 26.41 8.18
CA GLY A 115 -25.19 27.57 7.46
C GLY A 115 -26.01 27.17 6.23
N LEU A 116 -25.68 26.08 5.58
CA LEU A 116 -26.38 25.57 4.40
C LEU A 116 -27.45 24.49 4.74
N GLY A 117 -27.61 24.13 6.02
CA GLY A 117 -28.52 23.08 6.46
C GLY A 117 -28.17 21.71 5.86
N ARG A 118 -26.88 21.42 5.65
CA ARG A 118 -26.40 20.14 5.09
C ARG A 118 -25.87 19.21 6.17
N VAL A 119 -25.90 17.93 5.89
CA VAL A 119 -25.34 16.90 6.79
C VAL A 119 -23.88 16.66 6.45
N LEU A 120 -23.02 16.77 7.46
CA LEU A 120 -21.61 16.47 7.38
C LEU A 120 -21.27 15.35 8.36
N GLY A 121 -21.04 14.15 7.86
CA GLY A 121 -20.59 12.99 8.63
C GLY A 121 -19.14 12.62 8.33
N VAL A 122 -18.45 12.04 9.31
CA VAL A 122 -17.06 11.59 9.16
C VAL A 122 -16.97 10.09 9.38
N ASN A 123 -16.29 9.37 8.48
CA ASN A 123 -16.16 7.94 8.54
C ASN A 123 -15.08 7.49 9.56
N GLN A 124 -15.43 7.53 10.84
CA GLN A 124 -14.62 6.90 11.89
C GLN A 124 -15.11 5.46 12.13
N ASN A 125 -14.98 4.64 11.10
CA ASN A 125 -15.58 3.31 11.00
C ASN A 125 -15.26 2.40 12.19
N PHE A 126 -14.09 2.52 12.84
CA PHE A 126 -13.70 1.65 13.95
C PHE A 126 -14.50 1.88 15.24
N VAL A 127 -15.28 2.96 15.35
CA VAL A 127 -16.32 3.13 16.39
C VAL A 127 -17.46 2.10 16.19
N PHE A 128 -17.61 1.59 14.97
CA PHE A 128 -18.59 0.55 14.63
C PHE A 128 -17.96 -0.86 14.57
N HIS A 129 -16.67 -1.00 14.91
CA HIS A 129 -16.02 -2.31 14.90
C HIS A 129 -16.72 -3.28 15.90
N PRO A 130 -17.08 -4.51 15.48
CA PRO A 130 -17.92 -5.39 16.29
C PRO A 130 -17.33 -5.71 17.67
N THR A 131 -16.01 -5.90 17.77
CA THR A 131 -15.32 -6.14 19.04
C THR A 131 -15.38 -4.90 19.95
N TYR A 132 -15.18 -3.70 19.38
CA TYR A 132 -15.32 -2.45 20.12
C TYR A 132 -16.74 -2.24 20.62
N ARG A 133 -17.74 -2.44 19.74
CA ARG A 133 -19.16 -2.32 20.13
C ARG A 133 -19.57 -3.29 21.22
N ALA A 134 -19.00 -4.50 21.22
CA ALA A 134 -19.21 -5.46 22.30
C ALA A 134 -18.63 -4.96 23.64
N ALA A 135 -17.42 -4.41 23.63
CA ALA A 135 -16.78 -3.81 24.80
C ALA A 135 -17.56 -2.59 25.31
N ARG A 136 -17.92 -1.66 24.41
CA ARG A 136 -18.70 -0.45 24.72
C ARG A 136 -20.03 -0.78 25.37
N ARG A 137 -20.74 -1.81 24.85
CA ARG A 137 -21.99 -2.27 25.44
C ARG A 137 -21.83 -2.67 26.91
N ILE A 138 -20.76 -3.39 27.25
CA ILE A 138 -20.47 -3.80 28.62
C ILE A 138 -20.13 -2.61 29.51
N LEU A 139 -19.30 -1.69 29.02
CA LEU A 139 -18.79 -0.55 29.80
C LEU A 139 -19.82 0.56 29.97
N ILE A 140 -20.51 0.94 28.89
CA ILE A 140 -21.35 2.16 28.83
C ILE A 140 -22.83 1.80 28.93
N ASP A 141 -23.33 0.89 28.05
CA ASP A 141 -24.76 0.64 27.94
C ASP A 141 -25.28 -0.21 29.13
N GLN A 142 -24.54 -1.25 29.49
CA GLN A 142 -24.89 -2.14 30.62
C GLN A 142 -24.30 -1.69 31.96
N ARG A 143 -23.23 -0.87 31.93
CA ARG A 143 -22.45 -0.45 33.10
C ARG A 143 -22.09 -1.60 34.03
N ARG A 144 -21.83 -2.78 33.48
CA ARG A 144 -21.69 -4.05 34.20
C ARG A 144 -20.50 -4.05 35.19
N LEU A 145 -19.51 -3.23 34.95
CA LEU A 145 -18.27 -3.14 35.76
C LEU A 145 -18.18 -1.85 36.57
N GLY A 146 -19.26 -1.07 36.63
CA GLY A 146 -19.24 0.23 37.25
C GLY A 146 -18.53 1.29 36.37
N PRO A 147 -18.26 2.49 36.92
CA PRO A 147 -17.57 3.56 36.22
C PRO A 147 -16.15 3.15 35.79
N ILE A 148 -15.72 3.65 34.64
CA ILE A 148 -14.32 3.54 34.19
C ILE A 148 -13.46 4.47 35.04
N ARG A 149 -12.43 3.93 35.68
CA ARG A 149 -11.48 4.69 36.53
C ARG A 149 -10.18 5.03 35.82
N SER A 150 -9.77 4.20 34.88
CA SER A 150 -8.67 4.50 33.97
C SER A 150 -8.77 3.72 32.68
N LEU A 151 -8.20 4.25 31.60
CA LEU A 151 -8.14 3.62 30.31
C LEU A 151 -6.70 3.58 29.81
N HIS A 152 -6.20 2.40 29.44
CA HIS A 152 -4.89 2.22 28.85
C HIS A 152 -5.04 1.73 27.42
N VAL A 153 -4.49 2.46 26.45
CA VAL A 153 -4.62 2.17 25.03
C VAL A 153 -3.25 1.93 24.41
N THR A 154 -3.12 0.79 23.74
CA THR A 154 -1.91 0.44 22.96
C THR A 154 -2.32 0.26 21.52
N PHE A 155 -1.70 1.04 20.62
CA PHE A 155 -1.87 0.92 19.19
C PHE A 155 -0.50 0.82 18.52
N SER A 156 -0.21 -0.34 17.96
CA SER A 156 1.02 -0.64 17.23
C SER A 156 0.64 -1.16 15.85
N VAL A 157 1.11 -0.53 14.80
CA VAL A 157 0.73 -0.87 13.42
C VAL A 157 1.93 -0.95 12.50
N PRO A 158 2.02 -2.01 11.66
CA PRO A 158 3.00 -2.07 10.58
C PRO A 158 2.69 -1.01 9.52
N LEU A 159 3.71 -0.30 9.06
CA LEU A 159 3.60 0.64 7.94
C LEU A 159 4.26 0.05 6.70
N ARG A 160 3.46 -0.36 5.72
CA ARG A 160 3.96 -0.90 4.44
C ARG A 160 4.83 0.13 3.70
N GLN A 161 4.43 1.41 3.75
CA GLN A 161 5.13 2.52 3.11
C GLN A 161 6.52 2.72 3.70
N LEU A 162 6.68 2.54 5.01
CA LEU A 162 7.99 2.61 5.69
C LEU A 162 8.89 1.46 5.23
N GLY A 163 8.37 0.23 5.20
CA GLY A 163 9.10 -0.95 4.72
C GLY A 163 9.46 -0.87 3.23
N ALA A 164 8.58 -0.30 2.41
CA ALA A 164 8.79 -0.08 0.98
C ALA A 164 9.55 1.21 0.65
N ARG A 165 10.02 1.94 1.66
CA ARG A 165 10.71 3.25 1.54
C ARG A 165 9.96 4.27 0.67
N GLN A 166 8.63 4.26 0.73
CA GLN A 166 7.77 5.20 0.01
C GLN A 166 7.62 6.52 0.80
N PHE A 167 8.73 7.21 1.01
CA PHE A 167 8.78 8.40 1.86
C PHE A 167 8.09 9.63 1.29
N GLY A 168 7.74 9.62 0.00
CA GLY A 168 6.86 10.62 -0.61
C GLY A 168 5.40 10.58 -0.13
N HIS A 169 5.00 9.55 0.63
CA HIS A 169 3.66 9.49 1.18
C HIS A 169 3.45 10.60 2.21
N TRP A 170 2.28 11.25 2.17
CA TRP A 170 1.95 12.43 2.98
C TRP A 170 2.20 12.25 4.48
N MET A 171 2.02 11.03 5.02
CA MET A 171 2.21 10.72 6.44
C MET A 171 3.62 11.01 6.96
N PHE A 172 4.63 11.05 6.08
CA PHE A 172 6.03 11.31 6.46
C PHE A 172 6.42 12.78 6.36
N GLN A 173 5.57 13.64 5.80
CA GLN A 173 5.93 15.04 5.51
C GLN A 173 5.91 15.95 6.73
N LYS A 174 5.01 15.69 7.69
CA LYS A 174 4.86 16.45 8.93
C LYS A 174 4.58 15.51 10.09
N PRO A 175 5.02 15.83 11.32
CA PRO A 175 4.76 15.00 12.51
C PRO A 175 3.27 14.73 12.77
N VAL A 176 2.40 15.70 12.50
CA VAL A 176 0.95 15.55 12.67
C VAL A 176 0.34 14.56 11.68
N ASN A 177 0.92 14.40 10.50
CA ASN A 177 0.30 13.60 9.43
C ASN A 177 0.19 12.12 9.77
N ILE A 178 1.18 11.55 10.47
CA ILE A 178 1.09 10.15 10.92
C ILE A 178 0.01 9.97 12.01
N LEU A 179 -0.19 10.96 12.85
CA LEU A 179 -1.26 10.95 13.85
C LEU A 179 -2.62 11.02 13.17
N LEU A 180 -2.80 11.93 12.20
CA LEU A 180 -4.02 12.05 11.40
C LEU A 180 -4.29 10.80 10.55
N GLU A 181 -3.24 10.11 10.08
CA GLU A 181 -3.38 8.89 9.28
C GLU A 181 -3.78 7.69 10.14
N GLN A 182 -3.17 7.53 11.33
CA GLN A 182 -3.26 6.31 12.12
C GLN A 182 -3.87 6.51 13.52
N ALA A 183 -3.49 7.57 14.24
CA ALA A 183 -3.91 7.73 15.64
C ALA A 183 -5.39 8.10 15.78
N VAL A 184 -6.00 8.70 14.77
CA VAL A 184 -7.44 9.00 14.76
C VAL A 184 -8.30 7.75 15.01
N HIS A 185 -7.80 6.56 14.67
CA HIS A 185 -8.53 5.31 14.91
C HIS A 185 -8.68 4.97 16.40
N PRO A 186 -7.61 4.79 17.20
CA PRO A 186 -7.77 4.56 18.64
C PRO A 186 -8.31 5.80 19.37
N LEU A 187 -7.99 7.02 18.92
CA LEU A 187 -8.54 8.24 19.50
C LEU A 187 -10.06 8.33 19.33
N SER A 188 -10.62 7.88 18.21
CA SER A 188 -12.07 7.87 17.98
C SER A 188 -12.80 6.99 19.01
N GLN A 189 -12.18 5.90 19.46
CA GLN A 189 -12.73 5.03 20.49
C GLN A 189 -12.65 5.66 21.88
N ILE A 190 -11.56 6.38 22.18
CA ILE A 190 -11.43 7.13 23.44
C ILE A 190 -12.51 8.21 23.51
N VAL A 191 -12.67 9.01 22.44
CA VAL A 191 -13.66 10.09 22.39
C VAL A 191 -15.10 9.55 22.45
N ASP A 192 -15.40 8.42 21.80
CA ASP A 192 -16.73 7.79 21.88
C ASP A 192 -17.04 7.21 23.27
N LEU A 193 -16.03 6.74 24.02
CA LEU A 193 -16.22 6.20 25.38
C LEU A 193 -16.32 7.28 26.45
N LEU A 194 -15.50 8.32 26.37
CA LEU A 194 -15.20 9.23 27.48
C LEU A 194 -15.41 10.71 27.12
N GLY A 195 -15.69 11.01 25.85
CA GLY A 195 -15.68 12.39 25.36
C GLY A 195 -14.27 12.90 25.01
N PRO A 196 -14.18 14.11 24.44
CA PRO A 196 -12.90 14.74 24.13
C PRO A 196 -12.12 15.07 25.42
N PRO A 197 -10.78 14.92 25.42
CA PRO A 197 -9.94 15.23 26.58
C PRO A 197 -9.89 16.75 26.82
N ALA A 198 -9.96 17.15 28.09
CA ALA A 198 -9.78 18.54 28.54
C ALA A 198 -8.33 18.97 28.58
N ALA A 199 -7.40 18.00 28.77
CA ALA A 199 -5.95 18.24 28.77
C ALA A 199 -5.22 17.07 28.14
N ILE A 200 -4.10 17.38 27.47
CA ILE A 200 -3.26 16.41 26.76
C ILE A 200 -1.80 16.73 27.08
N THR A 201 -1.07 15.72 27.55
CA THR A 201 0.39 15.76 27.67
C THR A 201 0.96 14.66 26.79
N ALA A 202 1.67 15.02 25.73
CA ALA A 202 2.23 14.08 24.77
C ALA A 202 3.76 14.16 24.71
N ARG A 203 4.39 13.04 24.36
CA ARG A 203 5.83 12.91 24.09
C ARG A 203 6.04 12.02 22.90
N ALA A 204 6.96 12.42 22.00
CA ALA A 204 7.47 11.57 20.96
C ALA A 204 8.85 11.00 21.33
N ALA A 205 9.14 9.78 20.91
CA ALA A 205 10.51 9.25 21.01
C ALA A 205 11.43 9.98 20.02
N ALA A 206 12.76 9.84 20.20
CA ALA A 206 13.73 10.30 19.22
C ALA A 206 13.37 9.77 17.81
N PRO A 207 13.31 10.65 16.80
CA PRO A 207 12.81 10.28 15.49
C PRO A 207 13.73 9.32 14.74
N LEU A 208 13.16 8.54 13.84
CA LEU A 208 13.92 7.79 12.87
C LEU A 208 14.43 8.72 11.77
N GLN A 209 15.67 8.57 11.35
CA GLN A 209 16.21 9.21 10.16
C GLN A 209 15.86 8.37 8.94
N LEU A 210 14.90 8.81 8.12
CA LEU A 210 14.45 8.09 6.93
C LEU A 210 15.33 8.36 5.72
N ALA A 211 15.76 9.62 5.57
CA ALA A 211 16.65 10.11 4.53
C ALA A 211 17.31 11.42 5.01
N PRO A 212 18.35 11.93 4.36
CA PRO A 212 18.90 13.24 4.67
C PRO A 212 17.82 14.31 4.72
N GLY A 213 17.68 15.00 5.87
CA GLY A 213 16.67 16.03 6.09
C GLY A 213 15.22 15.53 6.31
N LEU A 214 14.98 14.22 6.33
CA LEU A 214 13.66 13.65 6.61
C LEU A 214 13.70 12.78 7.86
N THR A 215 12.99 13.20 8.89
CA THR A 215 12.82 12.47 10.15
C THR A 215 11.36 12.00 10.32
N PHE A 216 11.17 10.95 11.11
CA PHE A 216 9.84 10.36 11.35
C PHE A 216 9.68 9.94 12.80
N GLN A 217 8.64 10.45 13.46
CA GLN A 217 8.29 10.08 14.83
C GLN A 217 7.47 8.79 14.82
N ASP A 218 8.15 7.67 15.02
CA ASP A 218 7.55 6.34 14.98
C ASP A 218 6.85 5.92 16.29
N ARG A 219 7.12 6.60 17.43
CA ARG A 219 6.56 6.24 18.72
C ARG A 219 6.13 7.46 19.51
N TRP A 220 4.94 7.37 20.09
CA TRP A 220 4.32 8.42 20.88
C TRP A 220 3.73 7.86 22.17
N THR A 221 3.78 8.64 23.23
CA THR A 221 3.03 8.42 24.47
C THR A 221 2.22 9.67 24.77
N ALA A 222 1.01 9.50 25.27
CA ALA A 222 0.19 10.61 25.71
C ALA A 222 -0.62 10.24 26.95
N ASP A 223 -0.74 11.19 27.86
CA ASP A 223 -1.67 11.18 28.98
C ASP A 223 -2.80 12.15 28.64
N LEU A 224 -4.05 11.64 28.61
CA LEU A 224 -5.25 12.41 28.27
C LEU A 224 -6.16 12.47 29.49
N ALA A 225 -6.68 13.66 29.82
CA ALA A 225 -7.67 13.85 30.89
C ALA A 225 -9.07 13.94 30.27
N CYS A 226 -9.83 12.84 30.32
CA CYS A 226 -11.20 12.77 29.82
C CYS A 226 -12.19 12.83 31.01
N GLY A 227 -12.66 14.02 31.36
CA GLY A 227 -13.34 14.26 32.63
C GLY A 227 -12.46 13.81 33.80
N ASP A 228 -13.01 12.99 34.72
CA ASP A 228 -12.27 12.43 35.85
C ASP A 228 -11.48 11.13 35.49
N THR A 229 -11.54 10.68 34.25
CA THR A 229 -10.90 9.43 33.81
C THR A 229 -9.55 9.71 33.13
N PRO A 230 -8.43 9.32 33.74
CA PRO A 230 -7.12 9.38 33.09
C PRO A 230 -7.02 8.31 32.00
N VAL A 231 -6.45 8.69 30.86
CA VAL A 231 -6.20 7.81 29.71
C VAL A 231 -4.72 7.82 29.38
N GLN A 232 -4.10 6.65 29.35
CA GLN A 232 -2.73 6.46 28.86
C GLN A 232 -2.75 5.88 27.44
N LEU A 233 -2.13 6.58 26.52
CA LEU A 233 -2.07 6.19 25.12
C LEU A 233 -0.62 5.92 24.69
N TYR A 234 -0.36 4.73 24.16
CA TYR A 234 0.87 4.37 23.48
C TYR A 234 0.61 4.10 22.00
N LEU A 235 1.33 4.81 21.13
CA LEU A 235 1.27 4.64 19.68
C LEU A 235 2.65 4.24 19.15
N ALA A 236 2.68 3.23 18.27
CA ALA A 236 3.89 2.78 17.61
C ALA A 236 3.62 2.50 16.13
N PHE A 237 4.31 3.20 15.25
CA PHE A 237 4.12 3.17 13.81
C PHE A 237 5.32 2.52 13.11
N GLY A 238 5.08 1.50 12.30
CA GLY A 238 6.13 0.73 11.63
C GLY A 238 6.68 -0.44 12.45
N GLN A 239 6.05 -0.75 13.58
CA GLN A 239 6.33 -1.97 14.32
C GLN A 239 5.75 -3.17 13.56
N ARG A 240 6.41 -4.33 13.66
CA ARG A 240 6.02 -5.54 12.90
C ARG A 240 4.77 -6.21 13.42
N PHE A 241 4.61 -6.22 14.74
CA PHE A 241 3.45 -6.83 15.37
C PHE A 241 2.31 -5.82 15.48
N HIS A 242 1.18 -6.16 14.85
CA HIS A 242 -0.03 -5.37 14.98
C HIS A 242 -0.67 -5.64 16.33
N ALA A 243 -0.77 -4.61 17.16
CA ALA A 243 -1.47 -4.65 18.43
C ALA A 243 -2.40 -3.45 18.54
N TRP A 244 -3.69 -3.71 18.67
CA TRP A 244 -4.68 -2.69 18.95
C TRP A 244 -5.54 -3.15 20.12
N ARG A 245 -5.22 -2.62 21.29
CA ARG A 245 -5.82 -3.03 22.55
C ARG A 245 -6.11 -1.84 23.42
N PHE A 246 -7.25 -1.87 24.11
CA PHE A 246 -7.46 -1.05 25.30
C PHE A 246 -7.85 -1.87 26.51
N THR A 247 -7.44 -1.38 27.68
CA THR A 247 -7.76 -1.96 28.99
C THR A 247 -8.48 -0.89 29.80
N ALA A 248 -9.75 -1.14 30.14
CA ALA A 248 -10.52 -0.31 31.03
C ALA A 248 -10.50 -0.91 32.45
N ILE A 249 -9.98 -0.16 33.41
CA ILE A 249 -10.07 -0.47 34.82
C ILE A 249 -11.29 0.24 35.38
N CYS A 250 -12.21 -0.53 35.94
CA CYS A 250 -13.49 -0.06 36.46
C CYS A 250 -13.57 -0.36 37.96
N ASP A 251 -14.61 0.14 38.65
CA ASP A 251 -14.79 -0.10 40.09
C ASP A 251 -14.93 -1.57 40.42
N ASP A 252 -15.68 -2.34 39.62
CA ASP A 252 -16.03 -3.72 39.90
C ASP A 252 -15.31 -4.73 39.01
N GLY A 253 -14.32 -4.31 38.24
CA GLY A 253 -13.58 -5.23 37.39
C GLY A 253 -12.74 -4.56 36.32
N LEU A 254 -12.23 -5.41 35.44
CA LEU A 254 -11.34 -5.06 34.34
C LEU A 254 -11.91 -5.56 33.02
N LEU A 255 -11.87 -4.74 31.97
CA LEU A 255 -12.18 -5.14 30.62
C LEU A 255 -10.99 -4.92 29.70
N VAL A 256 -10.58 -5.97 28.97
CA VAL A 256 -9.61 -5.88 27.88
C VAL A 256 -10.32 -6.08 26.57
N CYS A 257 -10.24 -5.09 25.68
CA CYS A 257 -10.69 -5.18 24.30
C CYS A 257 -9.47 -5.29 23.39
N ASP A 258 -9.30 -6.42 22.70
CA ASP A 258 -8.26 -6.66 21.74
C ASP A 258 -8.87 -6.70 20.33
N LEU A 259 -8.79 -5.57 19.62
CA LEU A 259 -9.34 -5.45 18.26
C LEU A 259 -8.54 -6.28 17.26
N SER A 260 -7.21 -6.38 17.45
CA SER A 260 -6.36 -7.18 16.56
C SER A 260 -6.71 -8.66 16.59
N ALA A 261 -7.07 -9.19 17.76
CA ALA A 261 -7.48 -10.57 17.94
C ALA A 261 -9.00 -10.78 17.85
N GLY A 262 -9.80 -9.70 17.77
CA GLY A 262 -11.26 -9.76 17.75
C GLY A 262 -11.87 -10.28 19.07
N ARG A 263 -11.30 -9.91 20.23
CA ARG A 263 -11.64 -10.47 21.52
C ARG A 263 -11.97 -9.41 22.56
N VAL A 264 -12.97 -9.73 23.40
CA VAL A 264 -13.27 -8.96 24.62
C VAL A 264 -13.13 -9.91 25.81
N MET A 265 -12.33 -9.52 26.78
CA MET A 265 -12.10 -10.25 28.01
C MET A 265 -12.59 -9.40 29.18
N VAL A 266 -13.38 -10.01 30.06
CA VAL A 266 -13.93 -9.35 31.23
C VAL A 266 -13.48 -10.13 32.48
N GLN A 267 -12.86 -9.44 33.39
CA GLN A 267 -12.49 -9.96 34.71
C GLN A 267 -13.27 -9.18 35.76
N GLY A 268 -14.20 -9.78 36.36
CA GLY A 268 -14.96 -9.25 37.50
C GLY A 268 -14.68 -10.07 38.75
N ARG A 269 -15.56 -9.93 39.73
CA ARG A 269 -15.59 -10.77 40.95
C ARG A 269 -16.79 -11.70 40.92
N ALA A 270 -16.65 -12.87 41.47
CA ALA A 270 -17.75 -13.80 41.69
C ALA A 270 -18.14 -13.81 43.19
N GLN A 271 -19.13 -14.59 43.54
CA GLN A 271 -19.65 -14.72 44.93
C GLN A 271 -18.82 -15.65 45.81
N TRP A 272 -17.73 -16.21 45.29
CA TRP A 272 -16.96 -17.26 45.96
C TRP A 272 -15.79 -16.67 46.77
N PRO A 273 -15.29 -17.43 47.78
CA PRO A 273 -14.01 -17.08 48.42
C PRO A 273 -12.88 -16.90 47.39
N GLU A 274 -11.90 -16.05 47.67
CA GLU A 274 -10.87 -15.58 46.73
C GLU A 274 -10.21 -16.70 45.93
N PHE A 275 -9.86 -17.83 46.56
CA PHE A 275 -9.20 -18.95 45.86
C PHE A 275 -10.11 -19.63 44.83
N LEU A 276 -11.42 -19.74 45.11
CA LEU A 276 -12.43 -20.28 44.18
C LEU A 276 -12.82 -19.22 43.16
N ASP A 277 -12.88 -17.95 43.55
CA ASP A 277 -13.16 -16.83 42.67
C ASP A 277 -12.15 -16.77 41.53
N ASN A 278 -10.86 -16.83 41.85
CA ASN A 278 -9.78 -16.86 40.85
C ASN A 278 -9.90 -18.07 39.89
N LEU A 279 -10.29 -19.24 40.39
CA LEU A 279 -10.49 -20.40 39.56
C LEU A 279 -11.72 -20.25 38.63
N VAL A 280 -12.84 -19.81 39.15
CA VAL A 280 -14.10 -19.66 38.39
C VAL A 280 -14.00 -18.57 37.36
N VAL A 281 -13.46 -17.41 37.74
CA VAL A 281 -13.25 -16.28 36.83
C VAL A 281 -12.22 -16.63 35.74
N GLY A 282 -11.11 -17.28 36.12
CA GLY A 282 -10.08 -17.71 35.17
C GLY A 282 -10.62 -18.76 34.18
N ALA A 283 -11.34 -19.78 34.65
CA ALA A 283 -11.95 -20.78 33.78
C ALA A 283 -13.04 -20.19 32.87
N GLY A 284 -13.86 -19.27 33.40
CA GLY A 284 -14.85 -18.52 32.62
C GLY A 284 -14.23 -17.69 31.51
N MET A 285 -13.14 -16.96 31.80
CA MET A 285 -12.36 -16.21 30.80
C MET A 285 -11.79 -17.12 29.71
N ALA A 286 -11.19 -18.26 30.11
CA ALA A 286 -10.64 -19.21 29.15
C ALA A 286 -11.72 -19.77 28.20
N GLY A 287 -12.87 -20.16 28.74
CA GLY A 287 -14.02 -20.63 27.97
C GLY A 287 -14.57 -19.55 27.01
N HIS A 288 -14.65 -18.31 27.48
CA HIS A 288 -15.11 -17.17 26.65
C HIS A 288 -14.16 -16.86 25.51
N ILE A 289 -12.84 -16.86 25.75
CA ILE A 289 -11.80 -16.68 24.73
C ILE A 289 -11.86 -17.81 23.70
N ALA A 290 -11.99 -19.05 24.13
CA ALA A 290 -12.13 -20.21 23.24
C ALA A 290 -13.39 -20.07 22.36
N GLY A 291 -14.54 -19.72 22.95
CA GLY A 291 -15.80 -19.50 22.25
C GLY A 291 -15.70 -18.38 21.19
N GLN A 292 -15.11 -17.24 21.51
CA GLN A 292 -14.88 -16.15 20.57
C GLN A 292 -13.96 -16.58 19.41
N SER A 293 -12.91 -17.34 19.71
CA SER A 293 -11.95 -17.82 18.71
C SER A 293 -12.60 -18.81 17.73
N ILE A 294 -13.38 -19.78 18.23
CA ILE A 294 -14.11 -20.76 17.42
C ILE A 294 -15.21 -20.05 16.60
N GLY A 295 -15.96 -19.14 17.23
CA GLY A 295 -17.00 -18.36 16.57
C GLY A 295 -16.44 -17.48 15.44
N GLY A 296 -15.28 -16.86 15.65
CA GLY A 296 -14.58 -16.09 14.63
C GLY A 296 -14.15 -16.95 13.43
N ALA A 297 -13.55 -18.12 13.69
CA ALA A 297 -13.16 -19.07 12.64
C ALA A 297 -14.38 -19.59 11.87
N ALA A 298 -15.45 -19.97 12.56
CA ALA A 298 -16.70 -20.43 11.95
C ALA A 298 -17.36 -19.31 11.12
N GLY A 299 -17.37 -18.07 11.63
CA GLY A 299 -17.86 -16.89 10.90
C GLY A 299 -17.08 -16.63 9.62
N TYR A 300 -15.76 -16.72 9.66
CA TYR A 300 -14.91 -16.59 8.48
C TYR A 300 -15.21 -17.67 7.43
N LEU A 301 -15.26 -18.94 7.84
CA LEU A 301 -15.55 -20.07 6.95
C LEU A 301 -16.94 -19.96 6.31
N THR A 302 -17.96 -19.66 7.10
CA THR A 302 -19.34 -19.50 6.60
C THR A 302 -19.47 -18.27 5.69
N GLY A 303 -18.75 -17.19 5.95
CA GLY A 303 -18.64 -16.02 5.08
C GLY A 303 -17.94 -16.35 3.77
N LEU A 304 -16.87 -17.15 3.81
CA LEU A 304 -16.15 -17.61 2.61
C LEU A 304 -17.07 -18.46 1.71
N LEU A 305 -17.89 -19.31 2.31
CA LEU A 305 -18.88 -20.15 1.63
C LEU A 305 -20.15 -19.39 1.20
N LYS A 306 -20.22 -18.07 1.43
CA LYS A 306 -21.42 -17.23 1.21
C LYS A 306 -22.69 -17.71 1.91
N LEU A 307 -22.57 -18.54 2.93
CA LEU A 307 -23.69 -18.99 3.77
C LEU A 307 -24.14 -17.88 4.74
N ARG A 308 -23.25 -16.92 5.01
CA ARG A 308 -23.50 -15.72 5.80
C ARG A 308 -22.82 -14.51 5.15
N PRO A 309 -23.26 -13.27 5.45
CA PRO A 309 -22.53 -12.06 5.05
C PRO A 309 -21.07 -12.08 5.55
N LYS A 310 -20.19 -11.33 4.89
CA LYS A 310 -18.81 -11.13 5.35
C LYS A 310 -18.80 -10.68 6.81
N SER A 311 -18.00 -11.34 7.64
CA SER A 311 -17.93 -11.11 9.10
C SER A 311 -16.58 -10.56 9.56
N ASP A 312 -15.68 -10.18 8.61
CA ASP A 312 -14.44 -9.54 9.01
C ASP A 312 -14.72 -8.16 9.64
N GLY A 313 -13.97 -7.85 10.70
CA GLY A 313 -14.24 -6.68 11.54
C GLY A 313 -14.17 -5.37 10.78
N PHE A 314 -13.27 -5.24 9.77
CA PHE A 314 -13.15 -4.04 8.96
C PHE A 314 -14.38 -3.85 8.06
N PHE A 315 -14.81 -4.89 7.34
CA PHE A 315 -16.00 -4.80 6.48
C PHE A 315 -17.26 -4.46 7.30
N VAL A 316 -17.44 -5.14 8.45
CA VAL A 316 -18.57 -4.87 9.33
C VAL A 316 -18.55 -3.43 9.85
N SER A 317 -17.37 -2.92 10.24
CA SER A 317 -17.24 -1.54 10.71
C SER A 317 -17.57 -0.52 9.62
N MET A 318 -17.12 -0.73 8.39
CA MET A 318 -17.44 0.12 7.23
C MET A 318 -18.94 0.10 6.93
N ARG A 319 -19.53 -1.09 6.82
CA ARG A 319 -20.96 -1.26 6.58
C ARG A 319 -21.81 -0.54 7.63
N ASP A 320 -21.49 -0.74 8.90
CA ASP A 320 -22.31 -0.22 10.00
C ASP A 320 -22.12 1.30 10.18
N SER A 321 -20.94 1.84 9.90
CA SER A 321 -20.68 3.28 9.83
C SER A 321 -21.53 3.94 8.72
N ILE A 322 -21.50 3.39 7.52
CA ILE A 322 -22.31 3.85 6.39
C ILE A 322 -23.80 3.75 6.73
N LYS A 323 -24.24 2.60 7.27
CA LYS A 323 -25.64 2.40 7.69
C LYS A 323 -26.10 3.48 8.67
N ALA A 324 -25.27 3.77 9.67
CA ALA A 324 -25.61 4.77 10.69
C ALA A 324 -25.72 6.18 10.10
N PHE A 325 -24.83 6.55 9.16
CA PHE A 325 -24.90 7.83 8.46
C PHE A 325 -26.20 7.97 7.65
N TYR A 326 -26.52 6.99 6.80
CA TYR A 326 -27.75 7.06 5.99
C TYR A 326 -29.02 7.00 6.84
N ALA A 327 -29.02 6.29 7.95
CA ALA A 327 -30.13 6.28 8.89
C ALA A 327 -30.38 7.65 9.57
N GLY A 328 -29.36 8.48 9.70
CA GLY A 328 -29.45 9.82 10.27
C GLY A 328 -29.90 10.90 9.28
N LEU A 329 -29.79 10.69 7.96
CA LEU A 329 -30.13 11.69 6.95
C LEU A 329 -31.56 12.23 7.02
N PRO A 330 -32.60 11.42 7.26
CA PRO A 330 -33.98 11.93 7.38
C PRO A 330 -34.14 12.93 8.52
N SER A 331 -33.40 12.78 9.62
CA SER A 331 -33.37 13.66 10.77
C SER A 331 -32.32 14.78 10.66
N ARG A 332 -31.63 14.87 9.53
CA ARG A 332 -30.54 15.84 9.29
C ARG A 332 -29.43 15.75 10.34
N THR A 333 -29.09 14.51 10.76
CA THR A 333 -28.05 14.25 11.75
C THR A 333 -27.05 13.23 11.21
N ALA A 334 -25.82 13.27 11.72
CA ALA A 334 -24.83 12.22 11.53
C ALA A 334 -24.35 11.75 12.91
N PRO A 335 -24.32 10.44 13.18
CA PRO A 335 -23.86 9.92 14.48
C PRO A 335 -22.41 10.28 14.81
N LEU A 336 -21.56 10.38 13.81
CA LEU A 336 -20.20 10.89 13.88
C LEU A 336 -20.14 12.10 12.94
N ASP A 337 -20.46 13.25 13.49
CA ASP A 337 -20.57 14.52 12.77
C ASP A 337 -19.21 15.23 12.61
N GLY A 338 -19.24 16.44 12.04
CA GLY A 338 -18.06 17.26 11.90
C GLY A 338 -17.40 17.62 13.24
N CYS A 339 -18.18 17.83 14.33
CA CYS A 339 -17.63 18.14 15.64
C CYS A 339 -16.81 16.97 16.20
N PHE A 340 -17.29 15.74 16.02
CA PHE A 340 -16.54 14.54 16.36
C PHE A 340 -15.22 14.45 15.56
N GLY A 341 -15.28 14.72 14.26
CA GLY A 341 -14.10 14.73 13.38
C GLY A 341 -13.10 15.82 13.79
N ALA A 342 -13.55 17.03 14.07
CA ALA A 342 -12.72 18.16 14.49
C ALA A 342 -12.01 17.88 15.83
N ALA A 343 -12.69 17.26 16.80
CA ALA A 343 -12.09 16.90 18.08
C ALA A 343 -10.88 15.96 17.89
N LEU A 344 -10.97 14.99 16.96
CA LEU A 344 -9.84 14.09 16.69
C LEU A 344 -8.66 14.82 16.02
N VAL A 345 -8.93 15.74 15.10
CA VAL A 345 -7.88 16.57 14.47
C VAL A 345 -7.22 17.45 15.52
N GLN A 346 -8.00 18.06 16.41
CA GLN A 346 -7.49 18.88 17.52
C GLN A 346 -6.55 18.10 18.45
N ILE A 347 -6.92 16.85 18.80
CA ILE A 347 -6.07 15.99 19.63
C ILE A 347 -4.75 15.71 18.90
N CYS A 348 -4.81 15.37 17.60
CA CYS A 348 -3.61 15.10 16.79
C CYS A 348 -2.70 16.32 16.67
N GLU A 349 -3.24 17.51 16.44
CA GLU A 349 -2.47 18.77 16.41
C GLU A 349 -1.81 19.07 17.76
N THR A 350 -2.56 18.93 18.86
CA THR A 350 -2.05 19.13 20.21
C THR A 350 -0.92 18.17 20.52
N MET A 351 -1.08 16.88 20.20
CA MET A 351 -0.01 15.89 20.36
C MET A 351 1.22 16.24 19.52
N ALA A 352 1.04 16.63 18.28
CA ALA A 352 2.11 17.00 17.37
C ALA A 352 2.90 18.24 17.85
N GLY A 353 2.25 19.14 18.57
CA GLY A 353 2.88 20.30 19.20
C GLY A 353 3.95 19.95 20.24
N ALA A 354 3.97 18.71 20.75
CA ALA A 354 5.04 18.21 21.62
C ALA A 354 6.37 17.93 20.89
N VAL A 355 6.37 17.93 19.56
CA VAL A 355 7.57 17.78 18.75
C VAL A 355 8.01 19.15 18.26
N PRO A 356 9.29 19.54 18.48
CA PRO A 356 9.81 20.75 17.87
C PRO A 356 9.53 20.74 16.37
N ALA A 357 9.05 21.88 15.86
CA ALA A 357 8.87 22.01 14.40
C ALA A 357 10.18 21.60 13.71
N PRO A 358 10.17 20.73 12.70
CA PRO A 358 11.37 20.43 11.95
C PRO A 358 11.98 21.76 11.55
N ALA A 359 13.27 21.95 11.84
CA ALA A 359 14.00 23.11 11.35
C ALA A 359 13.64 23.21 9.87
N ALA A 360 13.02 24.35 9.48
CA ALA A 360 12.49 24.50 8.14
C ALA A 360 13.57 24.04 7.18
N SER A 361 13.42 22.83 6.65
CA SER A 361 14.23 22.42 5.52
C SER A 361 13.94 23.51 4.50
N ARG A 362 14.91 24.36 4.23
CA ARG A 362 14.83 25.26 3.11
C ARG A 362 14.50 24.36 1.94
N ARG A 363 13.20 24.31 1.58
CA ARG A 363 12.88 23.91 0.24
C ARG A 363 13.80 24.80 -0.60
N PRO A 364 14.68 24.24 -1.42
CA PRO A 364 15.24 25.04 -2.47
C PRO A 364 14.02 25.72 -3.09
N ALA A 365 14.05 27.05 -3.17
CA ALA A 365 13.03 27.79 -3.91
C ALA A 365 12.82 26.97 -5.17
N ALA A 366 11.57 26.69 -5.53
CA ALA A 366 11.28 26.00 -6.77
C ALA A 366 12.03 26.79 -7.83
N VAL A 367 13.22 26.32 -8.16
CA VAL A 367 13.91 26.75 -9.35
C VAL A 367 12.96 26.26 -10.41
N GLU A 368 12.26 27.19 -11.07
CA GLU A 368 11.61 26.83 -12.32
C GLU A 368 12.68 26.05 -13.08
N PRO A 369 12.44 24.78 -13.42
CA PRO A 369 13.44 24.00 -14.09
C PRO A 369 13.77 24.77 -15.36
N ALA A 370 14.95 25.41 -15.38
CA ALA A 370 15.51 25.89 -16.65
C ALA A 370 15.41 24.67 -17.54
N ALA A 371 14.74 24.80 -18.68
CA ALA A 371 14.46 23.69 -19.58
C ALA A 371 15.79 22.97 -19.85
N LEU A 372 16.03 21.90 -19.04
CA LEU A 372 17.22 21.09 -19.20
C LEU A 372 17.09 20.44 -20.58
N ASN A 373 18.12 20.60 -21.40
CA ASN A 373 18.25 19.75 -22.57
C ASN A 373 18.77 18.39 -22.05
N PRO A 374 17.89 17.40 -21.80
CA PRO A 374 18.28 16.18 -21.11
C PRO A 374 19.11 15.29 -22.01
N ASP A 375 20.14 14.66 -21.46
CA ASP A 375 20.91 13.65 -22.20
C ASP A 375 20.08 12.39 -22.38
N LEU A 376 19.21 12.09 -21.39
CA LEU A 376 18.33 10.92 -21.41
C LEU A 376 17.04 11.15 -20.62
N VAL A 377 16.03 10.33 -20.95
CA VAL A 377 14.74 10.25 -20.23
C VAL A 377 14.61 8.91 -19.52
N VAL A 378 14.14 8.94 -18.26
CA VAL A 378 13.88 7.73 -17.47
C VAL A 378 12.41 7.70 -17.06
N PHE A 379 11.65 6.78 -17.65
CA PHE A 379 10.29 6.46 -17.22
C PHE A 379 10.34 5.50 -16.05
N GLY A 380 9.64 5.82 -14.95
CA GLY A 380 9.68 5.02 -13.72
C GLY A 380 10.93 5.22 -12.87
N GLY A 381 11.66 6.34 -13.08
CA GLY A 381 12.90 6.67 -12.37
C GLY A 381 12.74 6.85 -10.86
N THR A 382 11.54 7.13 -10.36
CA THR A 382 11.26 7.24 -8.91
C THR A 382 10.99 5.89 -8.22
N GLY A 383 11.00 4.78 -8.98
CA GLY A 383 10.88 3.41 -8.44
C GLY A 383 12.18 2.92 -7.80
N PHE A 384 12.16 1.70 -7.25
CA PHE A 384 13.29 1.09 -6.56
C PHE A 384 14.58 1.06 -7.41
N ILE A 385 14.55 0.43 -8.59
CA ILE A 385 15.70 0.39 -9.50
C ILE A 385 16.03 1.80 -10.01
N GLY A 386 14.99 2.59 -10.31
CA GLY A 386 15.12 3.93 -10.85
C GLY A 386 15.89 4.87 -9.93
N ALA A 387 15.63 4.86 -8.64
CA ALA A 387 16.34 5.72 -7.68
C ALA A 387 17.85 5.43 -7.66
N HIS A 388 18.25 4.16 -7.71
CA HIS A 388 19.66 3.76 -7.82
C HIS A 388 20.28 4.17 -9.15
N LEU A 389 19.53 4.03 -10.24
CA LEU A 389 19.96 4.49 -11.57
C LEU A 389 20.19 6.00 -11.59
N ILE A 390 19.21 6.80 -11.12
CA ILE A 390 19.33 8.27 -11.10
C ILE A 390 20.52 8.71 -10.23
N SER A 391 20.72 8.09 -9.07
CA SER A 391 21.87 8.38 -8.21
C SER A 391 23.22 8.22 -8.95
N ARG A 392 23.36 7.14 -9.74
CA ARG A 392 24.57 6.88 -10.53
C ARG A 392 24.72 7.84 -11.71
N LEU A 393 23.63 8.14 -12.41
CA LEU A 393 23.63 9.08 -13.52
C LEU A 393 24.01 10.49 -13.06
N VAL A 394 23.48 10.93 -11.91
CA VAL A 394 23.85 12.21 -11.29
C VAL A 394 25.33 12.21 -10.88
N ALA A 395 25.83 11.14 -10.27
CA ALA A 395 27.24 11.00 -9.91
C ALA A 395 28.17 11.02 -11.16
N ALA A 396 27.69 10.53 -12.30
CA ALA A 396 28.38 10.58 -13.59
C ALA A 396 28.20 11.92 -14.34
N GLY A 397 27.53 12.90 -13.76
CA GLY A 397 27.31 14.22 -14.37
C GLY A 397 26.29 14.24 -15.51
N ARG A 398 25.46 13.17 -15.69
CA ARG A 398 24.46 13.06 -16.77
C ARG A 398 23.20 13.85 -16.41
N ARG A 399 22.69 14.61 -17.38
CA ARG A 399 21.42 15.34 -17.24
C ARG A 399 20.25 14.44 -17.56
N VAL A 400 19.34 14.28 -16.62
CA VAL A 400 18.28 13.26 -16.69
C VAL A 400 16.91 13.90 -16.51
N ARG A 401 16.00 13.63 -17.43
CA ARG A 401 14.57 13.88 -17.22
C ARG A 401 13.91 12.63 -16.67
N VAL A 402 13.28 12.75 -15.49
CA VAL A 402 12.57 11.68 -14.80
C VAL A 402 11.07 11.92 -14.91
N VAL A 403 10.35 10.96 -15.47
CA VAL A 403 8.89 11.04 -15.57
C VAL A 403 8.25 10.35 -14.35
N SER A 404 7.48 11.11 -13.58
CA SER A 404 6.80 10.64 -12.38
C SER A 404 5.34 11.08 -12.31
N ARG A 405 4.48 10.25 -11.75
CA ARG A 405 3.06 10.61 -11.48
C ARG A 405 2.90 11.57 -10.30
N ALA A 406 3.84 11.57 -9.36
CA ALA A 406 3.89 12.46 -8.21
C ALA A 406 5.24 13.21 -8.21
N ALA A 407 5.19 14.52 -8.42
CA ALA A 407 6.40 15.36 -8.56
C ALA A 407 6.72 16.17 -7.29
N ASP A 408 5.87 16.14 -6.26
CA ASP A 408 5.81 17.23 -5.27
C ASP A 408 6.73 17.06 -4.04
N SER A 409 7.39 15.92 -3.86
CA SER A 409 8.29 15.69 -2.72
C SER A 409 9.31 14.59 -2.97
N LEU A 410 10.30 14.89 -3.81
CA LEU A 410 11.36 13.93 -4.13
C LEU A 410 12.62 14.28 -3.31
N LEU A 411 13.12 13.27 -2.60
CA LEU A 411 14.35 13.31 -1.83
C LEU A 411 15.56 13.06 -2.74
N PRO A 412 16.79 13.32 -2.27
CA PRO A 412 17.98 12.95 -3.04
C PRO A 412 17.89 11.53 -3.62
N PRO A 413 18.31 11.30 -4.86
CA PRO A 413 19.10 12.19 -5.74
C PRO A 413 18.27 13.15 -6.62
N PHE A 414 16.97 13.24 -6.43
CA PHE A 414 16.05 13.96 -7.32
C PHE A 414 16.06 15.49 -7.13
N ASP A 415 16.68 15.99 -6.06
CA ASP A 415 16.92 17.41 -5.78
C ASP A 415 18.17 17.97 -6.49
N SER A 416 18.87 17.12 -7.26
CA SER A 416 20.05 17.52 -8.03
C SER A 416 19.69 18.47 -9.20
N PRO A 417 20.51 19.51 -9.49
CA PRO A 417 20.30 20.36 -10.65
C PRO A 417 20.45 19.62 -12.01
N LEU A 418 20.98 18.39 -12.00
CA LEU A 418 21.07 17.52 -13.16
C LEU A 418 19.78 16.71 -13.39
N VAL A 419 18.77 16.83 -12.53
CA VAL A 419 17.52 16.05 -12.60
C VAL A 419 16.36 16.98 -12.85
N GLU A 420 15.72 16.83 -14.00
CA GLU A 420 14.44 17.44 -14.31
C GLU A 420 13.30 16.45 -13.96
N ILE A 421 12.42 16.84 -13.06
CA ILE A 421 11.23 16.02 -12.74
C ILE A 421 10.06 16.52 -13.59
N MET A 422 9.58 15.67 -14.47
CA MET A 422 8.39 15.95 -15.26
C MET A 422 7.20 15.13 -14.75
N ARG A 423 6.10 15.81 -14.43
CA ARG A 423 4.85 15.12 -14.11
C ARG A 423 4.25 14.51 -15.37
N GLY A 424 4.03 13.19 -15.37
CA GLY A 424 3.49 12.48 -16.51
C GLY A 424 3.13 11.04 -16.22
N ASN A 425 2.35 10.45 -17.14
CA ASN A 425 1.89 9.08 -17.08
C ASN A 425 2.23 8.35 -18.38
N VAL A 426 2.97 7.24 -18.30
CA VAL A 426 3.34 6.40 -19.48
C VAL A 426 2.14 5.78 -20.20
N ALA A 427 0.94 5.84 -19.63
CA ALA A 427 -0.30 5.42 -20.29
C ALA A 427 -0.93 6.54 -21.15
N LYS A 428 -0.36 7.74 -21.17
CA LYS A 428 -0.81 8.88 -21.95
C LYS A 428 0.25 9.23 -23.00
N ARG A 429 -0.11 9.16 -24.27
CA ARG A 429 0.81 9.42 -25.39
C ARG A 429 1.41 10.81 -25.32
N GLU A 430 0.62 11.83 -25.04
CA GLU A 430 1.05 13.22 -24.97
C GLU A 430 2.12 13.45 -23.88
N ASP A 431 1.99 12.74 -22.74
CA ASP A 431 2.96 12.80 -21.65
C ASP A 431 4.29 12.15 -22.06
N VAL A 432 4.23 11.03 -22.79
CA VAL A 432 5.42 10.31 -23.28
C VAL A 432 6.13 11.13 -24.36
N GLU A 433 5.41 11.69 -25.34
CA GLU A 433 5.95 12.54 -26.41
C GLU A 433 6.62 13.79 -25.83
N ARG A 434 5.95 14.48 -24.90
CA ARG A 434 6.51 15.65 -24.22
C ARG A 434 7.77 15.28 -23.43
N ALA A 435 7.80 14.09 -22.80
CA ALA A 435 8.94 13.63 -22.04
C ALA A 435 10.18 13.39 -22.93
N LEU A 436 9.99 12.81 -24.10
CA LEU A 436 11.07 12.44 -25.02
C LEU A 436 11.66 13.63 -25.78
N ALA A 437 10.99 14.77 -25.78
CA ALA A 437 11.45 15.96 -26.50
C ALA A 437 12.86 16.40 -26.05
N GLY A 438 13.79 16.48 -27.00
CA GLY A 438 15.18 16.90 -26.80
C GLY A 438 16.13 15.83 -26.26
N ALA A 439 15.65 14.62 -25.96
CA ALA A 439 16.49 13.52 -25.51
C ALA A 439 17.04 12.69 -26.67
N THR A 440 18.18 12.06 -26.46
CA THR A 440 18.82 11.18 -27.46
C THR A 440 18.62 9.68 -27.14
N VAL A 441 18.50 9.35 -25.88
CA VAL A 441 18.28 7.97 -25.40
C VAL A 441 17.19 7.93 -24.33
N ALA A 442 16.56 6.77 -24.15
CA ALA A 442 15.52 6.59 -23.16
C ALA A 442 15.65 5.25 -22.40
N VAL A 443 15.26 5.27 -21.13
CA VAL A 443 15.16 4.08 -20.27
C VAL A 443 13.71 3.92 -19.84
N ASN A 444 13.13 2.75 -20.06
CA ASN A 444 11.79 2.41 -19.59
C ASN A 444 11.83 1.39 -18.47
N LEU A 445 11.70 1.86 -17.23
CA LEU A 445 11.48 1.06 -16.00
C LEU A 445 10.01 1.02 -15.62
N ALA A 446 9.16 1.81 -16.28
CA ALA A 446 7.76 1.89 -15.95
C ALA A 446 7.02 0.63 -16.40
N HIS A 447 6.33 0.02 -15.49
CA HIS A 447 5.27 -0.94 -15.79
C HIS A 447 3.94 -0.26 -15.41
N GLY A 448 2.97 -0.29 -16.29
CA GLY A 448 1.72 0.48 -16.16
C GLY A 448 0.81 0.12 -14.98
N GLY A 449 1.28 -0.66 -14.02
CA GLY A 449 0.54 -1.11 -12.85
C GLY A 449 0.11 -2.57 -12.92
N GLY A 450 -0.54 -3.07 -11.86
CA GLY A 450 -1.22 -4.36 -11.85
C GLY A 450 -2.63 -4.24 -12.42
N GLY A 451 -3.18 -5.34 -12.91
CA GLY A 451 -4.57 -5.45 -13.36
C GLY A 451 -5.27 -6.62 -12.69
N ALA A 452 -6.58 -6.54 -12.61
CA ALA A 452 -7.41 -7.62 -12.07
C ALA A 452 -7.65 -8.74 -13.10
N ASP A 453 -7.53 -8.43 -14.39
CA ASP A 453 -7.73 -9.34 -15.50
C ASP A 453 -6.67 -9.16 -16.60
N TRP A 454 -6.73 -10.04 -17.60
CA TRP A 454 -5.77 -10.05 -18.72
C TRP A 454 -5.87 -8.79 -19.59
N GLU A 455 -7.05 -8.30 -19.88
CA GLU A 455 -7.22 -7.13 -20.76
C GLU A 455 -6.64 -5.87 -20.12
N GLU A 456 -6.78 -5.74 -18.80
CA GLU A 456 -6.17 -4.65 -18.07
C GLU A 456 -4.62 -4.75 -18.05
N ILE A 457 -4.06 -5.94 -17.80
CA ILE A 457 -2.61 -6.18 -17.87
C ILE A 457 -2.08 -5.95 -19.28
N LYS A 458 -2.76 -6.45 -20.32
CA LYS A 458 -2.39 -6.23 -21.70
C LYS A 458 -2.32 -4.73 -22.03
N ARG A 459 -3.32 -3.98 -21.64
CA ARG A 459 -3.35 -2.52 -21.86
C ARG A 459 -2.28 -1.79 -21.06
N THR A 460 -2.15 -2.09 -19.77
CA THR A 460 -1.28 -1.31 -18.86
C THR A 460 0.19 -1.72 -18.92
N MET A 461 0.50 -2.97 -19.20
CA MET A 461 1.88 -3.47 -19.25
C MET A 461 2.40 -3.55 -20.70
N VAL A 462 1.70 -4.28 -21.58
CA VAL A 462 2.14 -4.46 -22.96
C VAL A 462 1.91 -3.18 -23.77
N GLY A 463 0.70 -2.62 -23.71
CA GLY A 463 0.33 -1.41 -24.46
C GLY A 463 1.15 -0.19 -24.04
N SER A 464 1.42 0.00 -22.76
CA SER A 464 2.28 1.11 -22.31
C SER A 464 3.74 0.95 -22.75
N ALA A 465 4.28 -0.28 -22.75
CA ALA A 465 5.64 -0.52 -23.23
C ALA A 465 5.78 -0.24 -24.73
N LEU A 466 4.81 -0.70 -25.52
CA LEU A 466 4.73 -0.40 -26.97
C LEU A 466 4.56 1.09 -27.25
N MET A 467 3.69 1.78 -26.52
CA MET A 467 3.50 3.22 -26.67
C MET A 467 4.79 3.99 -26.45
N VAL A 468 5.56 3.64 -25.40
CA VAL A 468 6.87 4.25 -25.18
C VAL A 468 7.82 3.99 -26.35
N ALA A 469 7.83 2.77 -26.91
CA ALA A 469 8.68 2.44 -28.06
C ALA A 469 8.24 3.17 -29.33
N GLU A 470 6.95 3.28 -29.61
CA GLU A 470 6.39 4.04 -30.74
C GLU A 470 6.75 5.53 -30.67
N CYS A 471 6.53 6.14 -29.50
CA CYS A 471 6.88 7.55 -29.28
C CYS A 471 8.40 7.77 -29.34
N ALA A 472 9.20 6.84 -28.80
CA ALA A 472 10.66 6.90 -28.90
C ALA A 472 11.13 6.87 -30.35
N LYS A 473 10.57 6.01 -31.19
CA LYS A 473 10.88 5.97 -32.61
C LYS A 473 10.47 7.26 -33.32
N ALA A 474 9.27 7.76 -33.06
CA ALA A 474 8.77 9.01 -33.63
C ALA A 474 9.60 10.23 -33.23
N ALA A 475 10.09 10.26 -31.98
CA ALA A 475 10.97 11.31 -31.46
C ALA A 475 12.43 11.21 -31.92
N GLY A 476 12.79 10.18 -32.69
CA GLY A 476 14.17 10.00 -33.17
C GLY A 476 15.16 9.53 -32.09
N ILE A 477 14.65 8.90 -31.01
CA ILE A 477 15.49 8.32 -29.95
C ILE A 477 16.41 7.26 -30.58
N ALA A 478 17.70 7.41 -30.38
CA ALA A 478 18.70 6.51 -30.95
C ALA A 478 18.65 5.12 -30.30
N ARG A 479 18.42 5.08 -28.97
CA ARG A 479 18.33 3.84 -28.21
C ARG A 479 17.31 3.89 -27.10
N LEU A 480 16.46 2.85 -27.03
CA LEU A 480 15.55 2.57 -25.93
C LEU A 480 16.03 1.35 -25.14
N VAL A 481 16.37 1.54 -23.87
CA VAL A 481 16.63 0.42 -22.93
C VAL A 481 15.35 0.12 -22.17
N HIS A 482 14.75 -1.05 -22.43
CA HIS A 482 13.56 -1.51 -21.71
C HIS A 482 13.94 -2.50 -20.61
N VAL A 483 13.46 -2.27 -19.38
CA VAL A 483 13.70 -3.18 -18.26
C VAL A 483 12.51 -4.12 -18.09
N GLY A 484 12.69 -5.32 -18.61
CA GLY A 484 11.76 -6.43 -18.52
C GLY A 484 11.84 -7.18 -17.18
N SER A 485 11.87 -8.51 -17.23
CA SER A 485 12.06 -9.40 -16.07
C SER A 485 12.29 -10.84 -16.54
N ILE A 486 13.09 -11.62 -15.79
CA ILE A 486 13.20 -13.07 -16.00
C ILE A 486 11.85 -13.78 -15.82
N ALA A 487 10.87 -13.17 -15.18
CA ALA A 487 9.52 -13.73 -15.02
C ALA A 487 8.79 -13.99 -16.34
N GLY A 488 9.18 -13.31 -17.43
CA GLY A 488 8.68 -13.56 -18.78
C GLY A 488 9.21 -14.85 -19.42
N LEU A 489 10.20 -15.51 -18.81
CA LEU A 489 10.79 -16.78 -19.25
C LEU A 489 10.18 -17.96 -18.48
N TYR A 490 10.27 -19.16 -19.03
CA TYR A 490 9.99 -20.37 -18.26
C TYR A 490 11.24 -20.81 -17.50
N LEU A 491 11.13 -21.01 -16.20
CA LEU A 491 12.26 -21.25 -15.31
C LEU A 491 12.12 -22.53 -14.48
N GLY A 492 11.25 -23.43 -14.92
CA GLY A 492 10.91 -24.63 -14.16
C GLY A 492 11.81 -25.84 -14.46
N ASP A 493 12.50 -25.87 -15.58
CA ASP A 493 13.35 -26.97 -15.98
C ASP A 493 14.78 -26.81 -15.45
N PRO A 494 15.27 -27.72 -14.58
CA PRO A 494 16.63 -27.63 -14.05
C PRO A 494 17.74 -27.98 -15.08
N ALA A 495 17.36 -28.58 -16.21
CA ALA A 495 18.31 -28.90 -17.28
C ALA A 495 18.47 -27.74 -18.27
N GLU A 496 17.58 -26.76 -18.24
CA GLU A 496 17.61 -25.60 -19.15
C GLU A 496 18.68 -24.59 -18.70
N VAL A 497 19.50 -24.15 -19.64
CA VAL A 497 20.44 -23.03 -19.46
C VAL A 497 19.85 -21.82 -20.16
N VAL A 498 19.44 -20.83 -19.37
CA VAL A 498 18.79 -19.61 -19.82
C VAL A 498 19.83 -18.54 -20.11
N THR A 499 19.83 -18.01 -21.33
CA THR A 499 20.70 -16.91 -21.80
C THR A 499 19.86 -15.70 -22.19
N GLY A 500 20.46 -14.61 -22.60
CA GLY A 500 19.76 -13.45 -23.17
C GLY A 500 18.98 -13.79 -24.44
N SER A 501 19.45 -14.75 -25.23
CA SER A 501 18.79 -15.22 -26.45
C SER A 501 17.60 -16.17 -26.18
N THR A 502 17.41 -16.66 -24.96
CA THR A 502 16.25 -17.49 -24.61
C THR A 502 14.95 -16.70 -24.87
N PRO A 503 14.04 -17.25 -25.71
CA PRO A 503 12.80 -16.53 -26.04
C PRO A 503 11.87 -16.46 -24.83
N PRO A 504 10.95 -15.46 -24.81
CA PRO A 504 9.87 -15.43 -23.83
C PRO A 504 9.06 -16.72 -23.84
N ASP A 505 8.55 -17.13 -22.67
CA ASP A 505 7.81 -18.39 -22.49
C ASP A 505 6.73 -18.58 -23.59
N PRO A 506 6.87 -19.60 -24.46
CA PRO A 506 5.92 -19.82 -25.56
C PRO A 506 4.49 -20.11 -25.08
N GLU A 507 4.34 -20.67 -23.88
CA GLU A 507 3.06 -20.96 -23.24
C GLU A 507 2.70 -19.93 -22.16
N ALA A 508 3.08 -18.64 -22.36
CA ALA A 508 2.90 -17.58 -21.38
C ALA A 508 1.43 -17.36 -21.00
N GLU A 509 0.48 -17.67 -21.87
CA GLU A 509 -0.96 -17.59 -21.59
C GLU A 509 -1.40 -18.52 -20.45
N SER A 510 -0.67 -19.62 -20.23
CA SER A 510 -0.91 -20.53 -19.12
C SER A 510 -0.28 -20.05 -17.80
N ARG A 511 0.41 -18.90 -17.78
CA ARG A 511 1.11 -18.35 -16.63
C ARG A 511 0.26 -17.31 -15.89
N ALA A 512 0.71 -16.96 -14.68
CA ALA A 512 0.13 -15.83 -13.96
C ALA A 512 0.20 -14.53 -14.78
N LEU A 513 -0.78 -13.65 -14.62
CA LEU A 513 -0.96 -12.43 -15.41
C LEU A 513 0.32 -11.58 -15.53
N TYR A 514 1.09 -11.46 -14.45
CA TYR A 514 2.36 -10.71 -14.47
C TYR A 514 3.41 -11.35 -15.38
N ALA A 515 3.62 -12.66 -15.25
CA ALA A 515 4.58 -13.40 -16.07
C ALA A 515 4.17 -13.38 -17.56
N ARG A 516 2.87 -13.59 -17.84
CA ARG A 516 2.30 -13.45 -19.17
C ARG A 516 2.52 -12.05 -19.73
N GLY A 517 2.22 -11.01 -18.95
CA GLY A 517 2.40 -9.62 -19.37
C GLY A 517 3.85 -9.28 -19.73
N LYS A 518 4.82 -9.78 -18.95
CA LYS A 518 6.25 -9.59 -19.23
C LYS A 518 6.69 -10.32 -20.50
N ALA A 519 6.25 -11.56 -20.71
CA ALA A 519 6.54 -12.32 -21.92
C ALA A 519 5.97 -11.66 -23.17
N GLU A 520 4.70 -11.22 -23.12
CA GLU A 520 4.03 -10.55 -24.24
C GLU A 520 4.64 -9.16 -24.54
N ALA A 521 5.04 -8.41 -23.49
CA ALA A 521 5.71 -7.12 -23.68
C ALA A 521 7.05 -7.30 -24.42
N ASP A 522 7.88 -8.27 -24.02
CA ASP A 522 9.15 -8.56 -24.69
C ASP A 522 8.91 -8.95 -26.17
N ARG A 523 7.94 -9.84 -26.47
CA ARG A 523 7.60 -10.23 -27.85
C ARG A 523 7.16 -9.03 -28.69
N ALA A 524 6.25 -8.24 -28.16
CA ALA A 524 5.69 -7.09 -28.85
C ALA A 524 6.76 -6.03 -29.14
N LEU A 525 7.65 -5.76 -28.18
CA LEU A 525 8.75 -4.82 -28.35
C LEU A 525 9.77 -5.28 -29.41
N PHE A 526 10.16 -6.56 -29.40
CA PHE A 526 11.05 -7.11 -30.42
C PHE A 526 10.42 -7.05 -31.82
N ALA A 527 9.17 -7.43 -31.95
CA ALA A 527 8.44 -7.36 -33.22
C ALA A 527 8.35 -5.91 -33.74
N PHE A 528 8.06 -4.95 -32.86
CA PHE A 528 8.04 -3.54 -33.21
C PHE A 528 9.41 -3.02 -33.62
N ALA A 529 10.47 -3.32 -32.88
CA ALA A 529 11.83 -2.87 -33.16
C ALA A 529 12.34 -3.42 -34.49
N ALA A 530 12.10 -4.70 -34.78
CA ALA A 530 12.47 -5.33 -36.06
C ALA A 530 11.77 -4.67 -37.25
N GLY A 531 10.49 -4.28 -37.12
CA GLY A 531 9.74 -3.62 -38.19
C GLY A 531 10.04 -2.12 -38.35
N SER A 532 10.36 -1.42 -37.25
CA SER A 532 10.56 0.04 -37.22
C SER A 532 12.01 0.49 -37.31
N GLY A 533 12.99 -0.39 -37.03
CA GLY A 533 14.39 -0.04 -36.90
C GLY A 533 14.69 0.82 -35.67
N LEU A 534 13.90 0.71 -34.58
CA LEU A 534 14.22 1.32 -33.29
C LEU A 534 15.42 0.60 -32.66
N GLY A 535 16.43 1.31 -32.20
CA GLY A 535 17.51 0.77 -31.40
C GLY A 535 16.99 0.32 -30.02
N LEU A 536 16.59 -0.96 -29.90
CA LEU A 536 16.00 -1.52 -28.67
C LEU A 536 17.00 -2.46 -27.98
N VAL A 537 17.15 -2.32 -26.65
CA VAL A 537 17.83 -3.28 -25.77
C VAL A 537 16.87 -3.68 -24.65
N ILE A 538 16.72 -4.99 -24.40
CA ILE A 538 15.89 -5.47 -23.28
C ILE A 538 16.80 -6.04 -22.19
N LEU A 539 16.64 -5.55 -20.96
CA LEU A 539 17.32 -6.08 -19.78
C LEU A 539 16.30 -6.81 -18.91
N ARG A 540 16.61 -8.05 -18.53
CA ARG A 540 15.73 -8.93 -17.73
C ARG A 540 16.37 -9.21 -16.37
N PRO A 541 16.17 -8.34 -15.36
CA PRO A 541 16.69 -8.58 -14.02
C PRO A 541 16.11 -9.85 -13.39
N GLY A 542 16.94 -10.52 -12.59
CA GLY A 542 16.56 -11.62 -11.71
C GLY A 542 15.82 -11.15 -10.46
N LEU A 543 16.07 -11.81 -9.33
CA LEU A 543 15.55 -11.40 -8.02
C LEU A 543 16.38 -10.22 -7.51
N VAL A 544 15.87 -9.02 -7.71
CA VAL A 544 16.60 -7.78 -7.36
C VAL A 544 16.53 -7.56 -5.85
N VAL A 545 17.71 -7.48 -5.21
CA VAL A 545 17.88 -7.26 -3.77
C VAL A 545 18.80 -6.07 -3.50
N GLY A 546 18.77 -5.53 -2.31
CA GLY A 546 19.61 -4.39 -1.92
C GLY A 546 18.87 -3.32 -1.14
N ALA A 547 19.52 -2.18 -0.92
CA ALA A 547 18.95 -1.07 -0.17
C ALA A 547 17.69 -0.52 -0.85
N GLY A 548 16.58 -0.46 -0.11
CA GLY A 548 15.31 0.08 -0.61
C GLY A 548 14.27 -0.98 -0.98
N THR A 549 14.57 -2.27 -0.84
CA THR A 549 13.58 -3.35 -1.00
C THR A 549 13.22 -4.00 0.34
N ALA A 550 12.22 -4.87 0.34
CA ALA A 550 11.90 -5.70 1.51
C ALA A 550 12.99 -6.75 1.73
N ALA A 551 13.22 -7.13 3.00
CA ALA A 551 14.21 -8.15 3.35
C ALA A 551 13.91 -9.54 2.75
N LEU A 552 12.62 -9.87 2.58
CA LEU A 552 12.17 -11.12 1.98
C LEU A 552 11.59 -10.85 0.59
N HIS A 553 12.10 -11.54 -0.42
CA HIS A 553 11.66 -11.44 -1.80
C HIS A 553 10.65 -12.53 -2.16
N GLY A 554 9.65 -12.25 -2.99
CA GLY A 554 8.64 -13.22 -3.43
C GLY A 554 9.19 -14.44 -4.17
N GLY A 555 10.42 -14.39 -4.69
CA GLY A 555 11.13 -15.54 -5.25
C GLY A 555 11.56 -16.60 -4.22
N LEU A 556 11.56 -16.26 -2.91
CA LEU A 556 11.86 -17.21 -1.83
C LEU A 556 10.68 -18.13 -1.51
N GLY A 557 9.44 -17.65 -1.71
CA GLY A 557 8.22 -18.33 -1.33
C GLY A 557 7.07 -17.38 -1.02
N PHE A 558 6.03 -17.91 -0.39
CA PHE A 558 4.98 -17.12 0.24
C PHE A 558 5.32 -16.84 1.70
N PHE A 559 4.92 -15.68 2.22
CA PHE A 559 5.02 -15.38 3.65
C PHE A 559 3.70 -14.79 4.15
N ASN A 560 3.04 -15.49 5.08
CA ASN A 560 1.82 -15.00 5.74
C ASN A 560 2.14 -13.94 6.79
N ASN A 561 3.28 -14.11 7.44
CA ASN A 561 3.90 -13.14 8.33
C ASN A 561 5.41 -13.22 8.06
N GLU A 562 6.13 -12.21 8.47
CA GLU A 562 7.57 -12.16 8.20
C GLU A 562 8.41 -13.15 9.04
N GLN A 563 7.80 -14.11 9.73
CA GLN A 563 8.45 -15.15 10.53
C GLN A 563 8.43 -16.53 9.84
N HIS A 564 7.53 -16.75 8.89
CA HIS A 564 7.36 -18.03 8.22
C HIS A 564 7.37 -17.85 6.71
N VAL A 565 8.39 -18.41 6.05
CA VAL A 565 8.50 -18.46 4.60
C VAL A 565 8.08 -19.86 4.13
N ILE A 566 6.98 -19.94 3.39
CA ILE A 566 6.52 -21.18 2.73
C ILE A 566 7.21 -21.21 1.38
N GLY A 567 8.31 -21.95 1.30
CA GLY A 567 9.23 -21.93 0.18
C GLY A 567 8.72 -22.68 -1.06
N TRP A 568 9.31 -22.36 -2.20
CA TRP A 568 9.14 -23.12 -3.42
C TRP A 568 10.03 -24.36 -3.36
N ASN A 569 9.44 -25.55 -3.36
CA ASN A 569 10.14 -26.83 -3.22
C ASN A 569 10.98 -26.88 -1.93
N GLU A 570 12.15 -27.51 -1.98
CA GLU A 570 13.05 -27.64 -0.84
C GLU A 570 13.86 -26.36 -0.55
N GLY A 571 13.91 -25.44 -1.49
CA GLY A 571 14.66 -24.19 -1.35
C GLY A 571 16.17 -24.37 -1.35
N THR A 572 16.68 -25.42 -2.05
CA THR A 572 18.10 -25.77 -2.12
C THR A 572 18.76 -25.44 -3.45
N ASN A 573 17.98 -25.03 -4.47
CA ASN A 573 18.56 -24.57 -5.73
C ASN A 573 19.11 -23.15 -5.60
N ALA A 574 20.16 -22.86 -6.36
CA ALA A 574 20.71 -21.50 -6.48
C ALA A 574 19.68 -20.57 -7.07
N LEU A 575 19.39 -19.45 -6.40
CA LEU A 575 18.41 -18.48 -6.86
C LEU A 575 19.06 -17.38 -7.71
N PRO A 576 18.36 -16.86 -8.72
CA PRO A 576 18.87 -15.86 -9.65
C PRO A 576 18.87 -14.45 -9.03
N PHE A 577 19.58 -14.25 -7.93
CA PHE A 577 19.74 -12.96 -7.29
C PHE A 577 20.60 -12.00 -8.09
N VAL A 578 20.31 -10.71 -7.99
CA VAL A 578 21.12 -9.61 -8.50
C VAL A 578 21.00 -8.41 -7.58
N LEU A 579 22.09 -7.70 -7.32
CA LEU A 579 22.04 -6.45 -6.57
C LEU A 579 21.40 -5.35 -7.41
N VAL A 580 20.63 -4.48 -6.79
CA VAL A 580 20.00 -3.34 -7.47
C VAL A 580 21.05 -2.42 -8.10
N GLU A 581 22.20 -2.30 -7.45
CA GLU A 581 23.35 -1.55 -7.96
C GLU A 581 23.89 -2.15 -9.28
N ASP A 582 24.02 -3.46 -9.34
CA ASP A 582 24.48 -4.16 -10.55
C ASP A 582 23.48 -4.01 -11.70
N VAL A 583 22.19 -3.96 -11.39
CA VAL A 583 21.14 -3.69 -12.39
C VAL A 583 21.26 -2.26 -12.91
N ALA A 584 21.45 -1.28 -12.03
CA ALA A 584 21.62 0.13 -12.44
C ALA A 584 22.87 0.31 -13.31
N ASP A 585 23.98 -0.37 -12.96
CA ASP A 585 25.21 -0.37 -13.75
C ASP A 585 25.00 -0.99 -15.14
N ALA A 586 24.28 -2.11 -15.22
CA ALA A 586 23.94 -2.75 -16.50
C ALA A 586 23.08 -1.84 -17.39
N ILE A 587 22.14 -1.07 -16.83
CA ILE A 587 21.33 -0.12 -17.58
C ILE A 587 22.23 0.98 -18.18
N ILE A 588 23.14 1.55 -17.39
CA ILE A 588 24.05 2.58 -17.86
C ILE A 588 24.95 2.04 -18.99
N LEU A 589 25.54 0.88 -18.79
CA LEU A 589 26.37 0.22 -19.79
C LEU A 589 25.59 -0.06 -21.09
N ALA A 590 24.34 -0.49 -21.00
CA ALA A 590 23.49 -0.73 -22.16
C ALA A 590 23.11 0.53 -22.94
N LEU A 591 23.18 1.72 -22.32
CA LEU A 591 22.97 2.98 -23.05
C LEU A 591 24.08 3.27 -24.07
N ASP A 592 25.33 2.90 -23.75
CA ASP A 592 26.51 3.33 -24.49
C ASP A 592 27.23 2.15 -25.21
N ALA A 593 26.93 0.89 -24.91
CA ALA A 593 27.56 -0.29 -25.50
C ALA A 593 27.30 -0.39 -27.02
N PRO A 594 28.29 -0.73 -27.85
CA PRO A 594 28.10 -0.89 -29.30
C PRO A 594 27.45 -2.25 -29.63
N ASN A 595 26.70 -2.33 -30.73
CA ASN A 595 26.19 -3.57 -31.32
C ASN A 595 25.28 -4.40 -30.36
N VAL A 596 24.48 -3.73 -29.52
CA VAL A 596 23.57 -4.36 -28.55
C VAL A 596 22.10 -4.25 -28.93
N GLU A 597 21.79 -3.52 -29.97
CA GLU A 597 20.44 -3.31 -30.46
C GLU A 597 19.82 -4.64 -30.96
N GLY A 598 18.54 -4.84 -30.65
CA GLY A 598 17.80 -6.05 -30.98
C GLY A 598 18.12 -7.24 -30.06
N LYS A 599 18.91 -7.03 -28.99
CA LYS A 599 19.27 -8.10 -28.05
C LYS A 599 18.52 -7.94 -26.71
N ALA A 600 18.37 -9.09 -26.04
CA ALA A 600 18.03 -9.10 -24.61
C ALA A 600 19.19 -9.66 -23.80
N TYR A 601 19.26 -9.25 -22.53
CA TYR A 601 20.26 -9.73 -21.58
C TYR A 601 19.60 -10.07 -20.25
N ASN A 602 19.88 -11.25 -19.72
CA ASN A 602 19.48 -11.60 -18.36
C ASN A 602 20.50 -11.05 -17.37
N LEU A 603 20.01 -10.39 -16.33
CA LEU A 603 20.86 -9.83 -15.29
C LEU A 603 20.72 -10.65 -14.00
N VAL A 604 21.53 -11.68 -13.89
CA VAL A 604 21.64 -12.52 -12.70
C VAL A 604 23.09 -12.44 -12.19
N GLY A 605 23.24 -12.10 -10.92
CA GLY A 605 24.53 -11.91 -10.29
C GLY A 605 25.34 -13.21 -10.13
N ASP A 606 26.61 -13.08 -9.78
CA ASP A 606 27.51 -14.22 -9.60
C ASP A 606 27.32 -14.92 -8.25
N VAL A 607 26.86 -14.20 -7.23
CA VAL A 607 26.53 -14.75 -5.91
C VAL A 607 25.07 -15.18 -5.88
N ARG A 608 24.83 -16.47 -5.78
CA ARG A 608 23.50 -17.11 -5.91
C ARG A 608 23.16 -17.99 -4.72
N PRO A 609 22.89 -17.42 -3.53
CA PRO A 609 22.49 -18.23 -2.38
C PRO A 609 21.17 -18.97 -2.66
N THR A 610 20.96 -20.07 -1.98
CA THR A 610 19.69 -20.79 -1.99
C THR A 610 18.64 -20.02 -1.17
N ALA A 611 17.35 -20.38 -1.32
CA ALA A 611 16.30 -19.76 -0.51
C ALA A 611 16.52 -19.98 0.99
N ARG A 612 16.94 -21.19 1.39
CA ARG A 612 17.24 -21.51 2.80
C ARG A 612 18.39 -20.68 3.34
N GLU A 613 19.49 -20.60 2.56
CA GLU A 613 20.64 -19.78 2.94
C GLU A 613 20.25 -18.31 3.11
N PHE A 614 19.57 -17.73 2.12
CA PHE A 614 19.21 -16.33 2.14
C PHE A 614 18.27 -15.99 3.31
N VAL A 615 17.25 -16.84 3.56
CA VAL A 615 16.36 -16.68 4.73
C VAL A 615 17.15 -16.77 6.04
N GLY A 616 18.11 -17.72 6.14
CA GLY A 616 19.01 -17.84 7.30
C GLY A 616 19.88 -16.60 7.52
N LEU A 617 20.46 -16.06 6.45
CA LEU A 617 21.24 -14.82 6.51
C LEU A 617 20.40 -13.63 6.96
N ILE A 618 19.19 -13.46 6.42
CA ILE A 618 18.24 -12.40 6.85
C ILE A 618 17.85 -12.60 8.31
N ALA A 619 17.54 -13.84 8.74
CA ALA A 619 17.20 -14.14 10.13
C ALA A 619 18.33 -13.72 11.08
N GLN A 620 19.57 -14.06 10.74
CA GLN A 620 20.75 -13.71 11.51
C GLN A 620 21.01 -12.20 11.53
N ALA A 621 21.01 -11.55 10.37
CA ALA A 621 21.26 -10.12 10.26
C ALA A 621 20.22 -9.29 11.01
N THR A 622 18.95 -9.66 10.90
CA THR A 622 17.84 -8.94 11.55
C THR A 622 17.56 -9.38 12.98
N ARG A 623 18.30 -10.40 13.50
CA ARG A 623 18.07 -11.04 14.80
C ARG A 623 16.62 -11.49 14.99
N ARG A 624 16.05 -12.12 13.95
CA ARG A 624 14.64 -12.55 13.92
C ARG A 624 14.54 -14.06 13.74
N PRO A 625 13.66 -14.75 14.47
CA PRO A 625 13.34 -16.12 14.17
C PRO A 625 12.53 -16.18 12.87
N ILE A 626 13.16 -16.53 11.76
CA ILE A 626 12.50 -16.75 10.48
C ILE A 626 12.67 -18.24 10.12
N ALA A 627 11.54 -18.94 10.01
CA ALA A 627 11.53 -20.35 9.64
C ALA A 627 11.20 -20.53 8.16
N PHE A 628 12.00 -21.33 7.46
CA PHE A 628 11.72 -21.74 6.09
C PHE A 628 11.01 -23.10 6.09
N HIS A 629 9.83 -23.16 5.49
CA HIS A 629 9.01 -24.36 5.38
C HIS A 629 8.99 -24.82 3.92
N PRO A 630 9.67 -25.93 3.56
CA PRO A 630 9.64 -26.45 2.21
C PRO A 630 8.24 -26.91 1.83
N GLN A 631 7.80 -26.57 0.63
CA GLN A 631 6.53 -27.03 0.08
C GLN A 631 6.68 -27.48 -1.36
N TYR A 632 6.32 -28.72 -1.64
CA TYR A 632 6.35 -29.24 -2.99
C TYR A 632 5.22 -28.62 -3.84
N VAL A 633 5.57 -28.26 -5.07
CA VAL A 633 4.65 -27.61 -6.01
C VAL A 633 3.36 -28.41 -6.22
N GLN A 634 3.41 -29.75 -6.17
CA GLN A 634 2.22 -30.60 -6.33
C GLN A 634 1.20 -30.36 -5.21
N TRP A 635 1.67 -30.26 -3.96
CA TRP A 635 0.78 -29.98 -2.82
C TRP A 635 0.26 -28.55 -2.82
N LEU A 636 1.11 -27.59 -3.22
CA LEU A 636 0.67 -26.20 -3.41
C LEU A 636 -0.41 -26.12 -4.49
N HIS A 637 -0.21 -26.80 -5.63
CA HIS A 637 -1.19 -26.82 -6.70
C HIS A 637 -2.51 -27.48 -6.29
N ALA A 638 -2.45 -28.60 -5.55
CA ALA A 638 -3.65 -29.26 -5.02
C ALA A 638 -4.41 -28.35 -4.05
N ALA A 639 -3.71 -27.65 -3.17
CA ALA A 639 -4.33 -26.68 -2.24
C ALA A 639 -4.97 -25.50 -2.99
N GLU A 640 -4.31 -24.97 -4.01
CA GLU A 640 -4.87 -23.89 -4.83
C GLU A 640 -6.07 -24.36 -5.68
N LEU A 641 -6.04 -25.59 -6.21
CA LEU A 641 -7.20 -26.21 -6.89
C LEU A 641 -8.39 -26.35 -5.93
N PHE A 642 -8.15 -26.78 -4.71
CA PHE A 642 -9.20 -26.88 -3.69
C PHE A 642 -9.81 -25.49 -3.38
N LYS A 643 -8.98 -24.49 -3.16
CA LYS A 643 -9.44 -23.09 -2.97
C LYS A 643 -10.19 -22.56 -4.20
N TRP A 644 -9.72 -22.87 -5.40
CA TRP A 644 -10.37 -22.49 -6.64
C TRP A 644 -11.76 -23.15 -6.75
N GLY A 645 -11.87 -24.44 -6.45
CA GLY A 645 -13.15 -25.17 -6.44
C GLY A 645 -14.17 -24.51 -5.49
N ILE A 646 -13.75 -24.14 -4.28
CA ILE A 646 -14.60 -23.39 -3.32
C ILE A 646 -15.01 -22.04 -3.91
N LYS A 647 -14.07 -21.27 -4.48
CA LYS A 647 -14.38 -19.96 -5.08
C LYS A 647 -15.38 -20.09 -6.22
N ARG A 648 -15.22 -21.10 -7.09
CA ARG A 648 -16.12 -21.37 -8.21
C ARG A 648 -17.51 -21.82 -7.73
N ALA A 649 -17.58 -22.70 -6.74
CA ALA A 649 -18.83 -23.12 -6.12
C ALA A 649 -19.59 -21.95 -5.47
N THR A 650 -18.87 -20.92 -5.00
CA THR A 650 -19.45 -19.69 -4.46
C THR A 650 -19.75 -18.62 -5.53
N GLY A 651 -19.72 -18.99 -6.82
CA GLY A 651 -20.10 -18.12 -7.96
C GLY A 651 -19.07 -17.04 -8.29
N LYS A 652 -17.78 -17.21 -7.92
CA LYS A 652 -16.70 -16.34 -8.39
C LYS A 652 -16.18 -16.87 -9.73
N SER A 653 -16.10 -16.00 -10.73
CA SER A 653 -15.38 -16.30 -11.97
C SER A 653 -13.89 -16.09 -11.71
N VAL A 654 -13.14 -17.15 -11.55
CA VAL A 654 -11.67 -17.16 -11.38
C VAL A 654 -11.10 -18.27 -12.23
N ASP A 655 -9.96 -18.01 -12.85
CA ASP A 655 -9.23 -19.00 -13.63
C ASP A 655 -8.65 -20.09 -12.71
N PRO A 656 -8.51 -21.34 -13.22
CA PRO A 656 -7.86 -22.39 -12.46
C PRO A 656 -6.39 -22.06 -12.22
N PRO A 657 -5.80 -22.50 -11.08
CA PRO A 657 -4.40 -22.26 -10.80
C PRO A 657 -3.50 -23.01 -11.77
N SER A 658 -2.53 -22.30 -12.34
CA SER A 658 -1.59 -22.86 -13.31
C SER A 658 -0.48 -23.67 -12.62
N LYS A 659 -0.41 -24.96 -12.92
CA LYS A 659 0.70 -25.82 -12.50
C LYS A 659 2.02 -25.36 -13.12
N ARG A 660 2.02 -24.94 -14.40
CA ARG A 660 3.20 -24.42 -15.12
C ARG A 660 3.77 -23.18 -14.42
N ASP A 661 2.91 -22.26 -14.00
CA ASP A 661 3.34 -21.06 -13.28
C ASP A 661 3.99 -21.39 -11.94
N LEU A 662 3.38 -22.30 -11.17
CA LEU A 662 3.94 -22.72 -9.88
C LEU A 662 5.31 -23.44 -10.04
N ILE A 663 5.46 -24.28 -11.08
CA ILE A 663 6.74 -24.93 -11.37
C ILE A 663 7.80 -23.88 -11.72
N SER A 664 7.46 -22.91 -12.58
CA SER A 664 8.40 -21.86 -12.99
C SER A 664 8.81 -20.94 -11.82
N ARG A 665 7.92 -20.71 -10.84
CA ARG A 665 8.27 -19.96 -9.60
C ARG A 665 9.30 -20.65 -8.74
N GLY A 666 9.54 -21.94 -8.95
CA GLY A 666 10.62 -22.67 -8.31
C GLY A 666 12.02 -22.26 -8.75
N LEU A 667 12.14 -21.50 -9.85
CA LEU A 667 13.39 -20.90 -10.36
C LEU A 667 14.52 -21.94 -10.47
N ARG A 668 14.23 -23.08 -11.09
CA ARG A 668 15.18 -24.21 -11.15
C ARG A 668 16.12 -24.15 -12.33
N ALA A 669 15.80 -23.38 -13.38
CA ALA A 669 16.64 -23.20 -14.57
C ALA A 669 17.98 -22.56 -14.19
N GLN A 670 19.02 -22.93 -14.93
CA GLN A 670 20.36 -22.36 -14.76
C GLN A 670 20.47 -21.08 -15.60
N PHE A 671 21.27 -20.12 -15.16
CA PHE A 671 21.48 -18.86 -15.89
C PHE A 671 22.93 -18.75 -16.34
N ASP A 672 23.12 -18.48 -17.62
CA ASP A 672 24.38 -17.99 -18.17
C ASP A 672 24.18 -16.54 -18.65
N CYS A 673 24.91 -15.62 -18.01
CA CYS A 673 24.93 -14.19 -18.33
C CYS A 673 26.25 -13.77 -18.99
N GLY A 674 26.94 -14.70 -19.61
CA GLY A 674 28.21 -14.46 -20.33
C GLY A 674 28.06 -13.48 -21.47
N ASP A 675 26.89 -13.42 -22.11
CA ASP A 675 26.53 -12.44 -23.13
C ASP A 675 26.48 -11.02 -22.57
N ALA A 676 25.82 -10.79 -21.45
CA ALA A 676 25.76 -9.48 -20.78
C ALA A 676 27.17 -9.02 -20.35
N LYS A 677 27.98 -9.94 -19.81
CA LYS A 677 29.35 -9.64 -19.39
C LYS A 677 30.25 -9.27 -20.57
N ARG A 678 30.10 -9.96 -21.70
CA ARG A 678 30.92 -9.73 -22.91
C ARG A 678 30.48 -8.49 -23.66
N ASP A 679 29.18 -8.36 -23.95
CA ASP A 679 28.64 -7.36 -24.85
C ASP A 679 28.49 -5.98 -24.16
N LEU A 680 28.08 -5.97 -22.89
CA LEU A 680 27.93 -4.74 -22.10
C LEU A 680 29.17 -4.38 -21.28
N GLY A 681 30.11 -5.32 -21.10
CA GLY A 681 31.20 -5.15 -20.12
C GLY A 681 30.72 -5.24 -18.66
N TRP A 682 29.52 -5.78 -18.45
CA TRP A 682 28.90 -5.84 -17.13
C TRP A 682 29.68 -6.73 -16.15
N ARG A 683 29.92 -6.23 -14.93
CA ARG A 683 30.68 -6.90 -13.87
C ARG A 683 29.87 -6.88 -12.59
N PRO A 684 28.92 -7.81 -12.39
CA PRO A 684 28.18 -7.92 -11.13
C PRO A 684 29.12 -8.29 -9.97
N VAL A 685 28.70 -7.95 -8.77
CA VAL A 685 29.44 -8.32 -7.55
C VAL A 685 29.61 -9.83 -7.48
N ALA A 686 30.88 -10.29 -7.48
CA ALA A 686 31.25 -11.70 -7.35
C ALA A 686 31.72 -12.05 -5.93
N ASP A 687 32.10 -11.06 -5.15
CA ASP A 687 32.48 -11.24 -3.76
C ASP A 687 31.25 -11.49 -2.88
N ARG A 688 31.27 -12.63 -2.15
CA ARG A 688 30.13 -13.08 -1.33
C ARG A 688 29.89 -12.17 -0.15
N ASP A 689 30.94 -11.68 0.51
CA ASP A 689 30.80 -10.85 1.71
C ASP A 689 30.27 -9.48 1.33
N LEU A 690 30.72 -8.93 0.21
CA LEU A 690 30.19 -7.68 -0.34
C LEU A 690 28.72 -7.84 -0.76
N PHE A 691 28.35 -8.99 -1.36
CA PHE A 691 26.95 -9.27 -1.68
C PHE A 691 26.10 -9.32 -0.39
N ILE A 692 26.55 -10.02 0.65
CA ILE A 692 25.85 -10.10 1.94
C ILE A 692 25.70 -8.70 2.54
N ALA A 693 26.77 -7.91 2.55
CA ALA A 693 26.73 -6.54 3.06
C ALA A 693 25.65 -5.69 2.36
N ARG A 694 25.52 -5.79 1.03
CA ARG A 694 24.58 -4.99 0.24
C ARG A 694 23.17 -5.59 0.16
N ALA A 695 23.01 -6.90 0.14
CA ALA A 695 21.73 -7.58 0.00
C ALA A 695 21.04 -7.88 1.34
N VAL A 696 21.81 -8.10 2.41
CA VAL A 696 21.33 -8.65 3.68
C VAL A 696 21.55 -7.67 4.82
N ASP A 697 22.77 -7.16 5.00
CA ASP A 697 23.12 -6.34 6.16
C ASP A 697 22.44 -4.98 6.17
N VAL A 698 22.04 -4.46 5.02
CA VAL A 698 21.19 -3.27 4.90
C VAL A 698 19.86 -3.38 5.64
N HIS A 699 19.47 -4.61 6.05
CA HIS A 699 18.25 -4.87 6.81
C HIS A 699 18.47 -5.01 8.33
N ARG A 700 19.72 -4.93 8.83
CA ARG A 700 20.03 -5.01 10.28
C ARG A 700 19.37 -3.91 11.08
N ALA A 701 19.53 -2.68 10.64
CA ALA A 701 18.89 -1.50 11.19
C ALA A 701 18.48 -0.59 10.02
N PRO A 702 17.26 -0.75 9.50
CA PRO A 702 16.84 -0.04 8.29
C PRO A 702 16.81 1.48 8.47
N PHE A 703 16.77 1.96 9.73
CA PHE A 703 16.77 3.38 10.08
C PHE A 703 17.50 3.59 11.39
N GLU A 704 18.35 4.61 11.42
CA GLU A 704 18.99 5.12 12.65
C GLU A 704 18.05 6.10 13.34
N ARG A 705 18.20 6.25 14.67
CA ARG A 705 17.53 7.32 15.39
C ARG A 705 18.38 8.58 15.32
N ALA A 706 17.73 9.69 15.03
CA ALA A 706 18.39 10.99 15.17
C ALA A 706 18.76 11.20 16.65
N ALA A 707 19.94 11.77 16.87
CA ALA A 707 20.45 12.08 18.21
C ALA A 707 19.62 13.17 18.90
#